data_460330f68c8d4e93d46cc62375ae87a5
#
_entry.id   460330f68c8d4e93d46cc62375ae87a5
#
_cell.length_a   1.000
_cell.length_b   1.000
_cell.length_c   1.000
_cell.angle_alpha   90.00
_cell.angle_beta   90.00
_cell.angle_gamma   90.00
#
_symmetry.space_group_name_H-M   'P 1'
#
loop_
_entity.id
_entity.type
_entity.pdbx_description
1 polymer ?
#
loop_
_entity_poly.entity_id
_entity_poly.type
_entity_poly.pdbx_seq_one_letter_code
_entity_poly.pdbx_strand_id
1 'polypeptide(L)'
;MNAEERIRDLADRVVSLRDAYYSGSPLVADAEYDAIEDELRSLIAANPELTPDPNPLDQVGAPAVLHAPVRHARPMLSLEKATQPEQVAAFLDRFPGQPVVVMPKLDGLSLSLVYEGGALLRAVTRGDGTTGDDVTPLVRALADGVPTRVPAPGRVEVRGEAVMLRSTFTAYNEAHPDKPLINPRNAAAGTLRAKDPATVAGRRLRFLAFELDTDAEAGAELGADLEEGLRALGFTPADMRHAADAEAAQRVITGIETGRADLDYDLDGAVLRLADRRAYAAAGTRSNSPRGALAFKFAAEEKTTLLVDVVWDVGKTGKVVPVAHLEPVFVGGTTVTRATLANQEVIKARGVMVGDTVLVRRAGDVIPFVAGVLDAAGRTGQEREIVPPSACPSCGQALTEQGNSRELFCTNVSCAAQTVRRLIHWASRAAADIDAIGPVWIERFAEAGLLEHPSDFYRLTKEQLLEFERVGETSATRMIESIAASRAVGLRRALIGFAVPMASEGTATRLCRAGFGSLEEVADAGEERLVEVEDIGPKVAASLTEHLARLRPELARLRARGVSLDVRDEDLPPVVASDAPLAGKTVVITGAISDPRSGEKVARPAFQRLCEKAGATTASSVSANTDMLITGAEVGAGKTAKAEKLGVAVVDQGEVWTQLIAAGVA
;
A
#
# COMPACT_ATOMS: atom_id res chain seq x y z
N MET A 1 1.80 -14.19 -24.06
CA MET A 1 0.79 -13.55 -23.21
C MET A 1 0.11 -12.51 -24.07
N ASN A 2 -1.19 -12.56 -24.25
CA ASN A 2 -1.93 -11.53 -24.98
C ASN A 2 -2.06 -10.25 -24.13
N ALA A 3 -2.55 -9.14 -24.71
CA ALA A 3 -2.65 -7.86 -24.01
C ALA A 3 -3.54 -7.95 -22.76
N GLU A 4 -4.65 -8.68 -22.82
CA GLU A 4 -5.58 -8.87 -21.70
C GLU A 4 -4.92 -9.63 -20.53
N GLU A 5 -4.22 -10.74 -20.83
CA GLU A 5 -3.48 -11.50 -19.82
C GLU A 5 -2.38 -10.66 -19.17
N ARG A 6 -1.70 -9.81 -19.94
CA ARG A 6 -0.63 -8.95 -19.43
C ARG A 6 -1.17 -7.82 -18.56
N ILE A 7 -2.26 -7.18 -18.95
CA ILE A 7 -2.93 -6.16 -18.15
C ILE A 7 -3.40 -6.75 -16.83
N ARG A 8 -3.98 -7.94 -16.84
CA ARG A 8 -4.44 -8.61 -15.61
C ARG A 8 -3.28 -8.96 -14.67
N ASP A 9 -2.21 -9.55 -15.19
CA ASP A 9 -1.00 -9.87 -14.42
C ASP A 9 -0.39 -8.61 -13.76
N LEU A 10 -0.24 -7.54 -14.55
CA LEU A 10 0.30 -6.28 -14.03
C LEU A 10 -0.64 -5.62 -13.02
N ALA A 11 -1.94 -5.66 -13.23
CA ALA A 11 -2.93 -5.13 -12.31
C ALA A 11 -2.87 -5.82 -10.94
N ASP A 12 -2.84 -7.15 -10.92
CA ASP A 12 -2.69 -7.93 -9.69
C ASP A 12 -1.36 -7.66 -8.98
N ARG A 13 -0.28 -7.50 -9.76
CA ARG A 13 1.04 -7.14 -9.22
C ARG A 13 1.04 -5.74 -8.60
N VAL A 14 0.47 -4.74 -9.27
CA VAL A 14 0.37 -3.37 -8.73
C VAL A 14 -0.37 -3.36 -7.40
N VAL A 15 -1.49 -4.07 -7.27
CA VAL A 15 -2.24 -4.17 -6.00
C VAL A 15 -1.38 -4.82 -4.92
N SER A 16 -0.83 -6.01 -5.20
CA SER A 16 -0.04 -6.77 -4.22
C SER A 16 1.20 -6.01 -3.75
N LEU A 17 1.90 -5.34 -4.68
CA LEU A 17 3.11 -4.59 -4.38
C LEU A 17 2.80 -3.32 -3.58
N ARG A 18 1.70 -2.64 -3.90
CA ARG A 18 1.21 -1.48 -3.17
C ARG A 18 0.84 -1.84 -1.73
N ASP A 19 0.09 -2.90 -1.54
CA ASP A 19 -0.33 -3.35 -0.21
C ASP A 19 0.89 -3.75 0.65
N ALA A 20 1.88 -4.43 0.06
CA ALA A 20 3.14 -4.75 0.70
C ALA A 20 3.94 -3.50 1.10
N TYR A 21 3.98 -2.50 0.21
CA TYR A 21 4.64 -1.23 0.47
C TYR A 21 4.02 -0.49 1.67
N TYR A 22 2.70 -0.32 1.67
CA TYR A 22 2.01 0.39 2.75
C TYR A 22 1.90 -0.42 4.04
N SER A 23 2.04 -1.74 4.00
CA SER A 23 2.17 -2.57 5.22
C SER A 23 3.56 -2.50 5.86
N GLY A 24 4.52 -1.79 5.25
CA GLY A 24 5.89 -1.65 5.75
C GLY A 24 6.80 -2.84 5.41
N SER A 25 6.37 -3.70 4.48
CA SER A 25 7.12 -4.86 3.98
C SER A 25 7.15 -4.87 2.45
N PRO A 26 7.72 -3.84 1.80
CA PRO A 26 7.73 -3.75 0.34
C PRO A 26 8.43 -4.96 -0.28
N LEU A 27 7.85 -5.48 -1.37
CA LEU A 27 8.33 -6.68 -2.07
C LEU A 27 9.23 -6.34 -3.25
N VAL A 28 9.11 -5.13 -3.77
CA VAL A 28 9.91 -4.59 -4.87
C VAL A 28 10.32 -3.16 -4.58
N ALA A 29 11.27 -2.68 -5.35
CA ALA A 29 11.69 -1.30 -5.32
C ALA A 29 10.62 -0.37 -5.94
N ASP A 30 10.51 0.89 -5.47
CA ASP A 30 9.58 1.89 -6.02
C ASP A 30 9.78 2.09 -7.53
N ALA A 31 11.04 2.10 -8.00
CA ALA A 31 11.30 2.22 -9.44
C ALA A 31 10.83 0.98 -10.23
N GLU A 32 10.85 -0.22 -9.63
CA GLU A 32 10.28 -1.42 -10.22
C GLU A 32 8.74 -1.38 -10.13
N TYR A 33 8.21 -0.89 -9.01
CA TYR A 33 6.78 -0.63 -8.86
C TYR A 33 6.33 0.43 -9.88
N ASP A 34 7.04 1.56 -9.98
CA ASP A 34 6.75 2.62 -10.94
C ASP A 34 6.83 2.09 -12.39
N ALA A 35 7.82 1.25 -12.72
CA ALA A 35 7.93 0.65 -14.06
C ALA A 35 6.77 -0.31 -14.37
N ILE A 36 6.32 -1.10 -13.39
CA ILE A 36 5.16 -1.99 -13.52
C ILE A 36 3.88 -1.15 -13.68
N GLU A 37 3.73 -0.09 -12.91
CA GLU A 37 2.60 0.85 -12.99
C GLU A 37 2.58 1.57 -14.35
N ASP A 38 3.73 2.01 -14.85
CA ASP A 38 3.86 2.69 -16.15
C ASP A 38 3.61 1.72 -17.33
N GLU A 39 4.06 0.46 -17.23
CA GLU A 39 3.75 -0.57 -18.22
C GLU A 39 2.24 -0.85 -18.27
N LEU A 40 1.60 -1.00 -17.10
CA LEU A 40 0.16 -1.19 -16.99
C LEU A 40 -0.59 0.01 -17.56
N ARG A 41 -0.17 1.23 -17.25
CA ARG A 41 -0.75 2.48 -17.77
C ARG A 41 -0.66 2.55 -19.28
N SER A 42 0.49 2.21 -19.85
CA SER A 42 0.72 2.22 -21.29
C SER A 42 -0.14 1.18 -22.00
N LEU A 43 -0.28 -0.02 -21.44
CA LEU A 43 -1.12 -1.08 -22.01
C LEU A 43 -2.60 -0.75 -21.95
N ILE A 44 -3.09 -0.16 -20.84
CA ILE A 44 -4.47 0.31 -20.72
C ILE A 44 -4.73 1.46 -21.70
N ALA A 45 -3.80 2.39 -21.88
CA ALA A 45 -3.95 3.47 -22.83
C ALA A 45 -4.03 2.97 -24.30
N ALA A 46 -3.32 1.89 -24.61
CA ALA A 46 -3.36 1.26 -25.93
C ALA A 46 -4.60 0.36 -26.14
N ASN A 47 -5.22 -0.13 -25.06
CA ASN A 47 -6.39 -1.03 -25.09
C ASN A 47 -7.43 -0.59 -24.04
N PRO A 48 -8.11 0.56 -24.24
CA PRO A 48 -9.01 1.12 -23.22
C PRO A 48 -10.18 0.20 -22.84
N GLU A 49 -10.59 -0.69 -23.73
CA GLU A 49 -11.66 -1.68 -23.53
C GLU A 49 -11.26 -2.81 -22.56
N LEU A 50 -9.94 -3.00 -22.34
CA LEU A 50 -9.39 -4.00 -21.43
C LEU A 50 -9.04 -3.41 -20.04
N THR A 51 -9.42 -2.17 -19.77
CA THR A 51 -9.16 -1.53 -18.48
C THR A 51 -9.77 -2.34 -17.34
N PRO A 52 -9.00 -2.79 -16.33
CA PRO A 52 -9.55 -3.49 -15.18
C PRO A 52 -10.56 -2.64 -14.40
N ASP A 53 -11.57 -3.28 -13.84
CA ASP A 53 -12.53 -2.61 -12.96
C ASP A 53 -12.66 -3.41 -11.64
N PRO A 54 -12.18 -2.89 -10.49
CA PRO A 54 -11.58 -1.56 -10.32
C PRO A 54 -10.19 -1.45 -10.95
N ASN A 55 -9.91 -0.31 -11.59
CA ASN A 55 -8.58 -0.06 -12.11
C ASN A 55 -7.60 0.21 -10.95
N PRO A 56 -6.56 -0.60 -10.76
CA PRO A 56 -5.63 -0.40 -9.65
C PRO A 56 -4.85 0.92 -9.74
N LEU A 57 -4.75 1.51 -10.92
CA LEU A 57 -4.13 2.83 -11.10
C LEU A 57 -4.96 3.99 -10.53
N ASP A 58 -6.24 3.78 -10.26
CA ASP A 58 -7.13 4.77 -9.67
C ASP A 58 -7.14 4.75 -8.13
N GLN A 59 -6.47 3.76 -7.54
CA GLN A 59 -6.36 3.61 -6.08
C GLN A 59 -5.06 4.22 -5.56
N VAL A 60 -5.11 4.80 -4.36
CA VAL A 60 -3.98 5.44 -3.68
C VAL A 60 -3.83 4.85 -2.28
N GLY A 61 -2.60 4.50 -1.88
CA GLY A 61 -2.34 4.02 -0.53
C GLY A 61 -2.90 2.64 -0.22
N ALA A 62 -3.03 2.32 1.06
CA ALA A 62 -3.61 1.08 1.58
C ALA A 62 -4.71 1.37 2.61
N PRO A 63 -5.66 0.46 2.83
CA PRO A 63 -6.74 0.63 3.80
C PRO A 63 -6.23 0.94 5.22
N ALA A 64 -7.00 1.72 5.98
CA ALA A 64 -6.77 1.98 7.40
C ALA A 64 -6.91 0.68 8.21
N VAL A 65 -5.91 0.34 9.04
CA VAL A 65 -5.84 -1.00 9.66
C VAL A 65 -5.59 -0.98 11.17
N LEU A 66 -5.17 0.16 11.78
CA LEU A 66 -4.64 0.18 13.14
C LEU A 66 -5.46 0.96 14.16
N HIS A 67 -6.08 2.03 13.74
CA HIS A 67 -6.88 2.93 14.56
C HIS A 67 -8.28 3.05 13.98
N ALA A 68 -9.18 3.79 14.64
CA ALA A 68 -10.52 4.00 14.13
C ALA A 68 -10.46 4.59 12.69
N PRO A 69 -11.04 3.94 11.70
CA PRO A 69 -11.00 4.44 10.33
C PRO A 69 -11.83 5.72 10.21
N VAL A 70 -11.25 6.74 9.58
CA VAL A 70 -11.89 8.03 9.32
C VAL A 70 -11.86 8.32 7.83
N ARG A 71 -13.01 8.62 7.28
CA ARG A 71 -13.13 9.03 5.89
C ARG A 71 -12.71 10.48 5.72
N HIS A 72 -11.85 10.76 4.74
CA HIS A 72 -11.50 12.11 4.35
C HIS A 72 -12.68 12.82 3.69
N ALA A 73 -12.90 14.10 4.05
CA ALA A 73 -13.92 14.91 3.38
C ALA A 73 -13.61 15.12 1.89
N ARG A 74 -12.33 15.30 1.58
CA ARG A 74 -11.79 15.27 0.20
C ARG A 74 -10.70 14.21 0.12
N PRO A 75 -10.64 13.40 -0.95
CA PRO A 75 -9.59 12.38 -1.09
C PRO A 75 -8.18 12.97 -1.00
N MET A 76 -7.27 12.24 -0.36
CA MET A 76 -5.84 12.52 -0.37
C MET A 76 -5.20 11.83 -1.58
N LEU A 77 -5.16 12.54 -2.70
CA LEU A 77 -4.76 12.00 -3.99
C LEU A 77 -3.24 11.82 -4.09
N SER A 78 -2.80 11.02 -5.07
CA SER A 78 -1.42 10.99 -5.55
C SER A 78 -1.11 12.21 -6.40
N LEU A 79 0.14 12.34 -6.88
CA LEU A 79 0.55 13.38 -7.80
C LEU A 79 0.91 12.77 -9.16
N GLU A 80 0.65 13.50 -10.24
CA GLU A 80 1.19 13.19 -11.56
C GLU A 80 2.71 13.24 -11.48
N LYS A 81 3.41 12.24 -12.05
CA LYS A 81 4.88 12.11 -11.96
C LYS A 81 5.54 12.75 -13.17
N ALA A 82 6.66 13.42 -12.94
CA ALA A 82 7.58 13.91 -13.97
C ALA A 82 9.02 13.55 -13.59
N THR A 83 9.84 13.26 -14.60
CA THR A 83 11.28 12.97 -14.45
C THR A 83 12.12 13.78 -15.43
N GLN A 84 11.48 14.50 -16.35
CA GLN A 84 12.12 15.27 -17.40
C GLN A 84 11.65 16.74 -17.36
N PRO A 85 12.54 17.71 -17.63
CA PRO A 85 12.21 19.13 -17.63
C PRO A 85 11.07 19.51 -18.59
N GLU A 86 10.95 18.80 -19.73
CA GLU A 86 9.91 19.04 -20.72
C GLU A 86 8.51 18.79 -20.16
N GLN A 87 8.39 17.85 -19.21
CA GLN A 87 7.12 17.56 -18.53
C GLN A 87 6.73 18.68 -17.56
N VAL A 88 7.72 19.37 -16.98
CA VAL A 88 7.48 20.58 -16.15
C VAL A 88 6.96 21.72 -17.03
N ALA A 89 7.58 21.94 -18.20
CA ALA A 89 7.10 22.93 -19.15
C ALA A 89 5.67 22.64 -19.62
N ALA A 90 5.39 21.40 -20.00
CA ALA A 90 4.06 20.95 -20.42
C ALA A 90 3.01 21.07 -19.30
N PHE A 91 3.42 20.95 -18.02
CA PHE A 91 2.53 21.20 -16.89
C PHE A 91 2.16 22.68 -16.81
N LEU A 92 3.14 23.60 -16.91
CA LEU A 92 2.91 25.04 -16.82
C LEU A 92 2.11 25.58 -18.01
N ASP A 93 2.31 25.03 -19.20
CA ASP A 93 1.55 25.37 -20.40
C ASP A 93 0.03 25.13 -20.28
N ARG A 94 -0.36 24.23 -19.37
CA ARG A 94 -1.79 24.00 -19.05
C ARG A 94 -2.42 25.15 -18.26
N PHE A 95 -1.60 26.01 -17.63
CA PHE A 95 -2.04 27.07 -16.73
C PHE A 95 -1.34 28.40 -17.06
N PRO A 96 -1.55 28.96 -18.25
CA PRO A 96 -0.83 30.16 -18.69
C PRO A 96 -1.09 31.34 -17.74
N GLY A 97 0.00 32.01 -17.35
CA GLY A 97 -0.05 33.17 -16.46
C GLY A 97 -0.37 32.89 -14.99
N GLN A 98 -0.50 31.63 -14.60
CA GLN A 98 -0.67 31.25 -13.21
C GLN A 98 0.69 30.97 -12.54
N PRO A 99 1.05 31.68 -11.45
CA PRO A 99 2.28 31.39 -10.73
C PRO A 99 2.17 30.02 -10.03
N VAL A 100 3.30 29.34 -9.93
CA VAL A 100 3.41 28.09 -9.16
C VAL A 100 4.33 28.26 -7.96
N VAL A 101 4.10 27.49 -6.93
CA VAL A 101 5.08 27.22 -5.87
C VAL A 101 5.76 25.89 -6.16
N VAL A 102 7.07 25.86 -5.94
CA VAL A 102 7.90 24.66 -6.00
C VAL A 102 8.41 24.39 -4.58
N MET A 103 8.19 23.19 -4.08
CA MET A 103 8.55 22.81 -2.72
C MET A 103 9.21 21.42 -2.70
N PRO A 104 10.02 21.10 -1.67
CA PRO A 104 10.54 19.77 -1.49
C PRO A 104 9.43 18.73 -1.42
N LYS A 105 9.59 17.61 -2.12
CA LYS A 105 8.73 16.44 -1.95
C LYS A 105 9.23 15.66 -0.74
N LEU A 106 8.61 15.97 0.40
CA LEU A 106 8.97 15.42 1.70
C LEU A 106 8.75 13.91 1.74
N ASP A 107 9.65 13.19 2.41
CA ASP A 107 9.58 11.74 2.57
C ASP A 107 9.27 11.38 4.04
N GLY A 108 8.00 11.22 4.35
CA GLY A 108 7.48 10.95 5.69
C GLY A 108 6.18 10.18 5.67
N LEU A 109 5.21 10.61 6.48
CA LEU A 109 3.84 10.13 6.47
C LEU A 109 2.87 11.31 6.31
N SER A 110 2.08 11.27 5.24
CA SER A 110 1.11 12.33 4.97
C SER A 110 -0.05 12.30 5.98
N LEU A 111 -0.41 13.47 6.49
CA LEU A 111 -1.50 13.69 7.44
C LEU A 111 -2.47 14.75 6.92
N SER A 112 -3.74 14.55 7.24
CA SER A 112 -4.80 15.55 7.19
C SER A 112 -5.16 15.98 8.61
N LEU A 113 -5.03 17.27 8.91
CA LEU A 113 -5.37 17.87 10.20
C LEU A 113 -6.65 18.68 10.03
N VAL A 114 -7.71 18.27 10.70
CA VAL A 114 -9.02 18.91 10.61
C VAL A 114 -9.26 19.72 11.87
N TYR A 115 -9.56 21.02 11.67
CA TYR A 115 -9.93 21.97 12.72
C TYR A 115 -11.38 22.37 12.54
N GLU A 116 -12.08 22.58 13.65
CA GLU A 116 -13.44 23.11 13.68
C GLU A 116 -13.57 24.13 14.81
N GLY A 117 -14.10 25.31 14.51
CA GLY A 117 -14.14 26.42 15.45
C GLY A 117 -12.76 26.76 16.05
N GLY A 118 -11.72 26.63 15.26
CA GLY A 118 -10.32 26.85 15.63
C GLY A 118 -9.67 25.74 16.45
N ALA A 119 -10.36 24.68 16.90
CA ALA A 119 -9.76 23.59 17.68
C ALA A 119 -9.41 22.38 16.79
N LEU A 120 -8.24 21.75 17.04
CA LEU A 120 -7.88 20.49 16.35
C LEU A 120 -8.90 19.41 16.72
N LEU A 121 -9.72 19.03 15.75
CA LEU A 121 -10.69 17.95 15.89
C LEU A 121 -10.02 16.60 15.69
N ARG A 122 -9.35 16.40 14.54
CA ARG A 122 -8.73 15.13 14.14
C ARG A 122 -7.43 15.32 13.37
N ALA A 123 -6.55 14.33 13.53
CA ALA A 123 -5.39 14.11 12.67
C ALA A 123 -5.52 12.70 12.06
N VAL A 124 -5.54 12.61 10.73
CA VAL A 124 -5.86 11.39 10.00
C VAL A 124 -4.75 11.07 9.01
N THR A 125 -4.26 9.83 8.98
CA THR A 125 -3.28 9.40 7.97
C THR A 125 -3.92 9.35 6.58
N ARG A 126 -3.11 9.37 5.52
CA ARG A 126 -3.63 9.28 4.15
C ARG A 126 -4.46 8.00 3.93
N GLY A 127 -4.03 6.87 4.50
CA GLY A 127 -4.67 5.58 4.27
C GLY A 127 -4.70 5.20 2.79
N ASP A 128 -5.86 4.78 2.29
CA ASP A 128 -6.11 4.50 0.87
C ASP A 128 -6.47 5.77 0.04
N GLY A 129 -6.24 6.93 0.61
CA GLY A 129 -6.61 8.22 0.03
C GLY A 129 -8.07 8.62 0.27
N THR A 130 -8.96 7.68 0.57
CA THR A 130 -10.37 7.93 0.89
C THR A 130 -10.63 7.79 2.40
N THR A 131 -9.96 6.84 3.03
CA THR A 131 -10.09 6.52 4.46
C THR A 131 -8.70 6.34 5.06
N GLY A 132 -8.43 6.98 6.18
CA GLY A 132 -7.19 6.87 6.93
C GLY A 132 -7.42 6.52 8.41
N ASP A 133 -6.33 6.27 9.14
CA ASP A 133 -6.34 6.00 10.57
C ASP A 133 -6.42 7.31 11.38
N ASP A 134 -7.25 7.39 12.41
CA ASP A 134 -7.27 8.50 13.38
C ASP A 134 -6.05 8.39 14.32
N VAL A 135 -5.06 9.23 14.09
CA VAL A 135 -3.81 9.29 14.86
C VAL A 135 -3.73 10.53 15.75
N THR A 136 -4.85 11.16 16.06
CA THR A 136 -4.93 12.40 16.82
C THR A 136 -4.15 12.35 18.15
N PRO A 137 -4.24 11.30 18.99
CA PRO A 137 -3.48 11.23 20.23
C PRO A 137 -1.96 11.22 20.01
N LEU A 138 -1.50 10.50 18.99
CA LEU A 138 -0.07 10.40 18.64
C LEU A 138 0.48 11.73 18.11
N VAL A 139 -0.28 12.38 17.23
CA VAL A 139 0.10 13.69 16.67
C VAL A 139 0.19 14.74 17.77
N ARG A 140 -0.78 14.80 18.68
CA ARG A 140 -0.75 15.73 19.81
C ARG A 140 0.43 15.50 20.76
N ALA A 141 0.86 14.25 20.93
CA ALA A 141 1.93 13.89 21.86
C ALA A 141 3.33 14.04 21.23
N LEU A 142 3.47 13.81 19.92
CA LEU A 142 4.77 13.53 19.29
C LEU A 142 5.12 14.47 18.13
N ALA A 143 4.15 15.18 17.54
CA ALA A 143 4.39 16.02 16.37
C ALA A 143 4.58 17.49 16.76
N ASP A 144 5.76 18.04 16.46
CA ASP A 144 6.02 19.46 16.53
C ASP A 144 5.48 20.17 15.27
N GLY A 145 5.04 21.42 15.40
CA GLY A 145 4.50 22.20 14.27
C GLY A 145 3.03 21.97 13.99
N VAL A 146 2.30 21.29 14.89
CA VAL A 146 0.84 21.12 14.83
C VAL A 146 0.19 22.00 15.90
N PRO A 147 -0.42 23.14 15.55
CA PRO A 147 -1.14 23.98 16.49
C PRO A 147 -2.32 23.23 17.12
N THR A 148 -2.51 23.33 18.41
CA THR A 148 -3.71 22.80 19.09
C THR A 148 -4.95 23.61 18.77
N ARG A 149 -4.77 24.90 18.41
CA ARG A 149 -5.80 25.81 17.93
C ARG A 149 -5.25 26.68 16.80
N VAL A 150 -6.13 27.00 15.85
CA VAL A 150 -5.86 27.92 14.73
C VAL A 150 -6.77 29.16 14.84
N PRO A 151 -6.31 30.35 14.43
CA PRO A 151 -7.10 31.58 14.48
C PRO A 151 -8.00 31.69 13.24
N ALA A 152 -8.92 30.75 13.07
CA ALA A 152 -9.88 30.77 11.95
C ALA A 152 -11.24 30.25 12.44
N PRO A 153 -12.35 30.92 12.05
CA PRO A 153 -13.69 30.37 12.26
C PRO A 153 -13.95 29.20 11.29
N GLY A 154 -15.04 28.46 11.52
CA GLY A 154 -15.47 27.41 10.61
C GLY A 154 -14.54 26.19 10.55
N ARG A 155 -14.58 25.51 9.40
CA ARG A 155 -13.78 24.29 9.16
C ARG A 155 -12.52 24.61 8.36
N VAL A 156 -11.39 24.19 8.90
CA VAL A 156 -10.06 24.25 8.24
C VAL A 156 -9.48 22.84 8.17
N GLU A 157 -8.98 22.45 7.00
CA GLU A 157 -8.22 21.23 6.81
C GLU A 157 -6.82 21.57 6.29
N VAL A 158 -5.78 21.22 7.04
CA VAL A 158 -4.38 21.40 6.65
C VAL A 158 -3.78 20.04 6.37
N ARG A 159 -3.21 19.87 5.18
CA ARG A 159 -2.47 18.66 4.82
C ARG A 159 -0.98 18.95 4.80
N GLY A 160 -0.21 18.00 5.27
CA GLY A 160 1.23 18.10 5.37
C GLY A 160 1.87 16.73 5.55
N GLU A 161 3.18 16.76 5.69
CA GLU A 161 3.98 15.56 5.92
C GLU A 161 4.54 15.60 7.34
N ALA A 162 4.35 14.51 8.09
CA ALA A 162 5.03 14.27 9.35
C ALA A 162 6.35 13.57 9.05
N VAL A 163 7.46 14.26 9.27
CA VAL A 163 8.83 13.76 9.02
C VAL A 163 9.57 13.56 10.33
N MET A 164 10.43 12.56 10.40
CA MET A 164 11.45 12.47 11.43
C MET A 164 12.71 13.18 10.93
N LEU A 165 13.18 14.20 11.66
CA LEU A 165 14.42 14.89 11.31
C LEU A 165 15.61 13.91 11.39
N ARG A 166 16.60 14.05 10.51
CA ARG A 166 17.81 13.23 10.50
C ARG A 166 18.57 13.33 11.83
N SER A 167 18.64 14.54 12.39
CA SER A 167 19.22 14.79 13.71
C SER A 167 18.48 14.02 14.82
N THR A 168 17.14 14.02 14.80
CA THR A 168 16.31 13.26 15.75
C THR A 168 16.51 11.76 15.57
N PHE A 169 16.53 11.28 14.33
CA PHE A 169 16.75 9.87 13.99
C PHE A 169 18.10 9.37 14.50
N THR A 170 19.18 10.14 14.27
CA THR A 170 20.53 9.82 14.73
C THR A 170 20.60 9.76 16.25
N ALA A 171 20.11 10.81 16.93
CA ALA A 171 20.10 10.87 18.38
C ALA A 171 19.28 9.73 19.03
N TYR A 172 18.15 9.37 18.41
CA TYR A 172 17.34 8.25 18.88
C TYR A 172 18.09 6.91 18.77
N ASN A 173 18.74 6.66 17.63
CA ASN A 173 19.49 5.41 17.39
C ASN A 173 20.72 5.29 18.29
N GLU A 174 21.41 6.39 18.56
CA GLU A 174 22.52 6.43 19.53
C GLU A 174 22.05 6.08 20.95
N ALA A 175 20.86 6.55 21.33
CA ALA A 175 20.26 6.24 22.64
C ALA A 175 19.66 4.83 22.72
N HIS A 176 19.39 4.17 21.58
CA HIS A 176 18.72 2.85 21.50
C HIS A 176 19.46 1.88 20.58
N PRO A 177 20.75 1.57 20.85
CA PRO A 177 21.57 0.73 19.95
C PRO A 177 21.05 -0.70 19.81
N ASP A 178 20.32 -1.20 20.80
CA ASP A 178 19.72 -2.55 20.78
C ASP A 178 18.50 -2.67 19.85
N LYS A 179 17.86 -1.54 19.53
CA LYS A 179 16.65 -1.51 18.69
C LYS A 179 16.63 -0.24 17.82
N PRO A 180 17.61 -0.07 16.92
CA PRO A 180 17.69 1.12 16.09
C PRO A 180 16.52 1.19 15.09
N LEU A 181 16.13 2.40 14.75
CA LEU A 181 15.22 2.69 13.65
C LEU A 181 15.95 2.49 12.31
N ILE A 182 15.23 2.06 11.28
CA ILE A 182 15.83 1.67 9.99
C ILE A 182 16.14 2.90 9.12
N ASN A 183 15.17 3.79 8.96
CA ASN A 183 15.31 5.07 8.25
C ASN A 183 14.28 6.07 8.77
N PRO A 184 14.46 7.39 8.51
CA PRO A 184 13.55 8.43 9.01
C PRO A 184 12.10 8.26 8.59
N ARG A 185 11.83 7.89 7.32
CA ARG A 185 10.47 7.67 6.80
C ARG A 185 9.75 6.53 7.51
N ASN A 186 10.38 5.35 7.59
CA ASN A 186 9.79 4.20 8.29
C ASN A 186 9.63 4.48 9.78
N ALA A 187 10.54 5.25 10.36
CA ALA A 187 10.45 5.70 11.74
C ALA A 187 9.24 6.61 11.96
N ALA A 188 8.98 7.57 11.08
CA ALA A 188 7.80 8.43 11.14
C ALA A 188 6.51 7.62 11.01
N ALA A 189 6.43 6.74 10.00
CA ALA A 189 5.28 5.87 9.80
C ALA A 189 5.05 4.92 10.98
N GLY A 190 6.11 4.28 11.51
CA GLY A 190 6.05 3.39 12.67
C GLY A 190 5.65 4.10 13.96
N THR A 191 6.05 5.36 14.11
CA THR A 191 5.68 6.20 15.26
C THR A 191 4.17 6.50 15.25
N LEU A 192 3.63 6.93 14.11
CA LEU A 192 2.22 7.27 13.97
C LEU A 192 1.30 6.03 13.84
N ARG A 193 1.87 4.83 13.75
CA ARG A 193 1.13 3.56 13.81
C ARG A 193 1.20 2.87 15.17
N ALA A 194 1.87 3.45 16.15
CA ALA A 194 1.93 2.87 17.49
C ALA A 194 0.55 2.89 18.16
N LYS A 195 0.19 1.80 18.83
CA LYS A 195 -1.07 1.72 19.60
C LYS A 195 -1.05 2.58 20.87
N ASP A 196 0.14 2.78 21.43
CA ASP A 196 0.35 3.55 22.65
C ASP A 196 1.47 4.58 22.44
N PRO A 197 1.20 5.88 22.64
CA PRO A 197 2.20 6.94 22.54
C PRO A 197 3.42 6.72 23.45
N ALA A 198 3.24 6.07 24.60
CA ALA A 198 4.34 5.80 25.53
C ALA A 198 5.40 4.86 24.95
N THR A 199 5.01 3.92 24.07
CA THR A 199 5.93 2.96 23.44
C THR A 199 6.87 3.61 22.40
N VAL A 200 6.55 4.81 21.98
CA VAL A 200 7.29 5.59 20.97
C VAL A 200 7.74 6.93 21.55
N ALA A 201 7.75 7.08 22.87
CA ALA A 201 8.26 8.25 23.55
C ALA A 201 9.72 8.55 23.11
N GLY A 202 10.01 9.83 22.84
CA GLY A 202 11.32 10.24 22.30
C GLY A 202 11.42 10.24 20.77
N ARG A 203 10.48 9.64 20.05
CA ARG A 203 10.41 9.71 18.58
C ARG A 203 9.66 10.97 18.15
N ARG A 204 10.32 12.12 18.25
CA ARG A 204 9.73 13.41 17.85
C ARG A 204 9.61 13.51 16.34
N LEU A 205 8.46 13.98 15.86
CA LEU A 205 8.18 14.25 14.45
C LEU A 205 8.00 15.74 14.23
N ARG A 206 8.29 16.21 13.02
CA ARG A 206 7.99 17.57 12.58
C ARG A 206 6.93 17.54 11.50
N PHE A 207 5.88 18.33 11.67
CA PHE A 207 4.85 18.50 10.65
C PHE A 207 5.19 19.69 9.77
N LEU A 208 5.25 19.48 8.46
CA LEU A 208 5.45 20.51 7.44
C LEU A 208 4.23 20.57 6.53
N ALA A 209 3.55 21.70 6.52
CA ALA A 209 2.29 21.88 5.81
C ALA A 209 2.50 22.19 4.33
N PHE A 210 1.70 21.60 3.44
CA PHE A 210 1.78 21.82 1.99
C PHE A 210 0.43 22.07 1.30
N GLU A 211 -0.68 21.89 2.02
CA GLU A 211 -2.03 22.12 1.45
C GLU A 211 -2.97 22.67 2.50
N LEU A 212 -3.86 23.56 2.06
CA LEU A 212 -4.87 24.21 2.88
C LEU A 212 -6.22 24.17 2.17
N ASP A 213 -7.20 23.57 2.83
CA ASP A 213 -8.61 23.58 2.43
C ASP A 213 -9.47 24.23 3.52
N THR A 214 -10.48 24.98 3.13
CA THR A 214 -11.31 25.77 4.05
C THR A 214 -12.74 25.79 3.55
N ASP A 215 -13.69 25.91 4.47
CA ASP A 215 -15.02 26.36 4.10
C ASP A 215 -15.03 27.84 3.66
N ALA A 216 -16.19 28.35 3.28
CA ALA A 216 -16.32 29.72 2.76
C ALA A 216 -16.01 30.78 3.82
N GLU A 217 -16.33 30.51 5.10
CA GLU A 217 -16.13 31.43 6.21
C GLU A 217 -14.64 31.60 6.52
N ALA A 218 -13.94 30.50 6.78
CA ALA A 218 -12.49 30.54 7.02
C ALA A 218 -11.71 30.98 5.78
N GLY A 219 -12.16 30.63 4.58
CA GLY A 219 -11.51 30.96 3.32
C GLY A 219 -11.54 32.45 2.99
N ALA A 220 -12.52 33.20 3.48
CA ALA A 220 -12.61 34.64 3.31
C ALA A 220 -11.51 35.38 4.08
N GLU A 221 -11.13 34.90 5.25
CA GLU A 221 -10.10 35.51 6.10
C GLU A 221 -8.67 35.18 5.68
N LEU A 222 -8.44 33.95 5.17
CA LEU A 222 -7.10 33.44 4.90
C LEU A 222 -6.53 33.78 3.50
N GLY A 223 -7.30 34.44 2.65
CA GLY A 223 -6.84 34.86 1.32
C GLY A 223 -6.64 33.68 0.34
N ALA A 224 -6.04 34.00 -0.80
CA ALA A 224 -5.82 33.03 -1.90
C ALA A 224 -4.44 32.41 -1.91
N ASP A 225 -3.43 33.06 -1.33
CA ASP A 225 -2.06 32.55 -1.26
C ASP A 225 -1.95 31.39 -0.27
N LEU A 226 -1.33 30.30 -0.71
CA LEU A 226 -1.20 29.09 0.08
C LEU A 226 -0.26 29.26 1.27
N GLU A 227 0.92 29.84 1.03
CA GLU A 227 1.96 29.95 2.05
C GLU A 227 1.54 30.95 3.13
N GLU A 228 1.00 32.10 2.73
CA GLU A 228 0.49 33.11 3.65
C GLU A 228 -0.64 32.56 4.51
N GLY A 229 -1.59 31.82 3.92
CA GLY A 229 -2.69 31.20 4.64
C GLY A 229 -2.21 30.15 5.67
N LEU A 230 -1.22 29.32 5.34
CA LEU A 230 -0.64 28.37 6.28
C LEU A 230 0.08 29.04 7.44
N ARG A 231 0.86 30.10 7.17
CA ARG A 231 1.55 30.89 8.18
C ARG A 231 0.58 31.62 9.11
N ALA A 232 -0.49 32.19 8.55
CA ALA A 232 -1.53 32.86 9.33
C ALA A 232 -2.22 31.92 10.34
N LEU A 233 -2.31 30.62 10.00
CA LEU A 233 -2.82 29.58 10.89
C LEU A 233 -1.80 29.08 11.91
N GLY A 234 -0.55 29.54 11.86
CA GLY A 234 0.53 29.13 12.77
C GLY A 234 1.26 27.85 12.35
N PHE A 235 1.08 27.38 11.12
CA PHE A 235 1.84 26.25 10.60
C PHE A 235 3.20 26.66 10.05
N THR A 236 4.14 25.72 10.02
CA THR A 236 5.37 25.81 9.24
C THR A 236 5.09 25.24 7.85
N PRO A 237 5.05 26.05 6.78
CA PRO A 237 4.94 25.53 5.43
C PRO A 237 6.18 24.69 5.04
N ALA A 238 6.04 23.73 4.13
CA ALA A 238 7.16 23.22 3.36
C ALA A 238 7.88 24.42 2.69
N ASP A 239 9.21 24.30 2.47
CA ASP A 239 9.99 25.40 1.83
C ASP A 239 9.44 25.71 0.42
N MET A 240 8.51 26.65 0.36
CA MET A 240 7.78 27.04 -0.85
C MET A 240 8.51 28.17 -1.56
N ARG A 241 8.86 27.98 -2.83
CA ARG A 241 9.54 28.97 -3.66
C ARG A 241 8.72 29.25 -4.90
N HIS A 242 8.35 30.50 -5.10
CA HIS A 242 7.54 30.92 -6.25
C HIS A 242 8.34 30.83 -7.56
N ALA A 243 7.69 30.36 -8.62
CA ALA A 243 8.22 30.35 -9.96
C ALA A 243 7.17 30.86 -10.95
N ALA A 244 7.58 31.80 -11.80
CA ALA A 244 6.68 32.45 -12.77
C ALA A 244 6.61 31.66 -14.10
N ASP A 245 7.63 30.88 -14.41
CA ASP A 245 7.78 30.15 -15.68
C ASP A 245 8.55 28.82 -15.47
N ALA A 246 8.65 28.05 -16.53
CA ALA A 246 9.31 26.73 -16.51
C ALA A 246 10.80 26.82 -16.18
N GLU A 247 11.49 27.86 -16.64
CA GLU A 247 12.92 28.05 -16.37
C GLU A 247 13.16 28.37 -14.90
N ALA A 248 12.34 29.25 -14.31
CA ALA A 248 12.39 29.57 -12.90
C ALA A 248 12.07 28.32 -12.06
N ALA A 249 11.03 27.57 -12.42
CA ALA A 249 10.68 26.31 -11.76
C ALA A 249 11.83 25.31 -11.80
N GLN A 250 12.47 25.13 -12.96
CA GLN A 250 13.59 24.22 -13.10
C GLN A 250 14.82 24.66 -12.28
N ARG A 251 15.09 25.95 -12.18
CA ARG A 251 16.16 26.46 -11.30
C ARG A 251 15.88 26.13 -9.83
N VAL A 252 14.63 26.26 -9.39
CA VAL A 252 14.26 25.90 -8.01
C VAL A 252 14.37 24.40 -7.80
N ILE A 253 13.89 23.57 -8.73
CA ILE A 253 13.99 22.10 -8.68
C ILE A 253 15.47 21.67 -8.52
N THR A 254 16.35 22.20 -9.38
CA THR A 254 17.78 21.92 -9.33
C THR A 254 18.40 22.39 -8.00
N GLY A 255 17.98 23.54 -7.48
CA GLY A 255 18.42 24.06 -6.18
C GLY A 255 18.01 23.15 -5.02
N ILE A 256 16.80 22.57 -5.06
CA ILE A 256 16.34 21.60 -4.05
C ILE A 256 17.15 20.31 -4.18
N GLU A 257 17.38 19.81 -5.39
CA GLU A 257 18.14 18.59 -5.64
C GLU A 257 19.59 18.70 -5.15
N THR A 258 20.26 19.77 -5.49
CA THR A 258 21.67 19.99 -5.07
C THR A 258 21.83 20.27 -3.60
N GLY A 259 20.87 20.98 -2.99
CA GLY A 259 20.88 21.31 -1.56
C GLY A 259 20.29 20.23 -0.64
N ARG A 260 19.84 19.09 -1.18
CA ARG A 260 19.15 18.06 -0.38
C ARG A 260 20.00 17.46 0.76
N ALA A 261 21.32 17.45 0.61
CA ALA A 261 22.23 16.93 1.61
C ALA A 261 22.26 17.80 2.89
N ASP A 262 22.03 19.11 2.74
CA ASP A 262 22.09 20.09 3.83
C ASP A 262 20.77 20.18 4.62
N LEU A 263 19.69 19.53 4.12
CA LEU A 263 18.41 19.51 4.80
C LEU A 263 18.39 18.45 5.90
N ASP A 264 17.77 18.79 7.03
CA ASP A 264 17.63 17.88 8.18
C ASP A 264 16.43 16.90 8.03
N TYR A 265 15.96 16.66 6.81
CA TYR A 265 14.91 15.70 6.47
C TYR A 265 15.12 15.11 5.08
N ASP A 266 14.53 13.95 4.84
CA ASP A 266 14.64 13.26 3.55
C ASP A 266 13.57 13.76 2.56
N LEU A 267 13.94 13.73 1.27
CA LEU A 267 13.05 14.09 0.16
C LEU A 267 13.40 13.26 -1.08
N ASP A 268 12.38 12.94 -1.90
CA ASP A 268 12.52 12.11 -3.12
C ASP A 268 12.25 12.88 -4.42
N GLY A 269 12.06 14.20 -4.32
CA GLY A 269 11.76 15.05 -5.45
C GLY A 269 11.42 16.48 -5.07
N ALA A 270 10.73 17.15 -6.00
CA ALA A 270 10.10 18.45 -5.79
C ALA A 270 8.62 18.36 -6.21
N VAL A 271 7.76 19.15 -5.58
CA VAL A 271 6.35 19.29 -5.96
C VAL A 271 6.14 20.69 -6.50
N LEU A 272 5.59 20.76 -7.71
CA LEU A 272 5.06 22.00 -8.28
C LEU A 272 3.57 22.04 -8.03
N ARG A 273 3.04 23.22 -7.66
CA ARG A 273 1.62 23.41 -7.42
C ARG A 273 1.24 24.85 -7.79
N LEU A 274 0.01 25.05 -8.30
CA LEU A 274 -0.53 26.39 -8.45
C LEU A 274 -0.52 27.13 -7.10
N ALA A 275 0.05 28.34 -7.07
CA ALA A 275 0.21 29.12 -5.84
C ALA A 275 -1.15 29.61 -5.31
N ASP A 276 -2.03 30.03 -6.20
CA ASP A 276 -3.38 30.47 -5.87
C ASP A 276 -4.27 29.26 -5.54
N ARG A 277 -4.84 29.22 -4.33
CA ARG A 277 -5.70 28.14 -3.83
C ARG A 277 -6.99 27.99 -4.63
N ARG A 278 -7.54 29.11 -5.12
CA ARG A 278 -8.79 29.13 -5.91
C ARG A 278 -8.53 28.58 -7.31
N ALA A 279 -7.42 28.99 -7.94
CA ALA A 279 -6.98 28.45 -9.23
C ALA A 279 -6.70 26.95 -9.11
N TYR A 280 -6.05 26.50 -8.02
CA TYR A 280 -5.80 25.09 -7.75
C TYR A 280 -7.11 24.28 -7.62
N ALA A 281 -8.06 24.77 -6.84
CA ALA A 281 -9.37 24.13 -6.69
C ALA A 281 -10.15 24.09 -8.01
N ALA A 282 -10.11 25.17 -8.80
CA ALA A 282 -10.76 25.26 -10.10
C ALA A 282 -10.15 24.34 -11.16
N ALA A 283 -8.85 24.03 -11.07
CA ALA A 283 -8.18 23.08 -11.96
C ALA A 283 -8.75 21.66 -11.85
N GLY A 284 -9.33 21.31 -10.69
CA GLY A 284 -9.97 20.03 -10.45
C GLY A 284 -8.99 18.86 -10.38
N THR A 285 -9.54 17.66 -10.51
CA THR A 285 -8.80 16.40 -10.38
C THR A 285 -8.94 15.54 -11.64
N ARG A 286 -8.00 14.63 -11.83
CA ARG A 286 -8.15 13.40 -12.63
C ARG A 286 -8.58 12.27 -11.70
N SER A 287 -8.57 11.00 -12.17
CA SER A 287 -8.99 9.85 -11.36
C SER A 287 -8.31 9.81 -9.98
N ASN A 288 -6.97 9.94 -9.95
CA ASN A 288 -6.17 9.78 -8.73
C ASN A 288 -5.18 10.92 -8.45
N SER A 289 -5.21 12.01 -9.21
CA SER A 289 -4.27 13.13 -9.06
C SER A 289 -4.92 14.49 -9.31
N PRO A 290 -4.52 15.56 -8.59
CA PRO A 290 -4.94 16.91 -8.88
C PRO A 290 -4.30 17.40 -10.18
N ARG A 291 -5.05 18.16 -10.99
CA ARG A 291 -4.53 18.73 -12.24
C ARG A 291 -3.58 19.90 -12.00
N GLY A 292 -3.74 20.60 -10.88
CA GLY A 292 -2.97 21.78 -10.52
C GLY A 292 -1.65 21.47 -9.78
N ALA A 293 -1.23 20.21 -9.70
CA ALA A 293 0.05 19.84 -9.10
C ALA A 293 0.77 18.74 -9.89
N LEU A 294 2.12 18.73 -9.77
CA LEU A 294 3.03 17.80 -10.44
C LEU A 294 4.17 17.44 -9.48
N ALA A 295 4.53 16.17 -9.38
CA ALA A 295 5.71 15.71 -8.65
C ALA A 295 6.87 15.46 -9.61
N PHE A 296 7.93 16.26 -9.52
CA PHE A 296 9.18 15.99 -10.20
C PHE A 296 10.06 15.09 -9.34
N LYS A 297 10.29 13.86 -9.77
CA LYS A 297 11.12 12.90 -9.05
C LYS A 297 12.59 13.08 -9.43
N PHE A 298 13.45 13.13 -8.43
CA PHE A 298 14.90 13.14 -8.61
C PHE A 298 15.39 11.76 -9.05
N ALA A 299 16.54 11.74 -9.71
CA ALA A 299 17.22 10.50 -10.00
C ALA A 299 17.54 9.77 -8.68
N ALA A 300 17.32 8.44 -8.66
CA ALA A 300 17.67 7.64 -7.49
C ALA A 300 19.18 7.79 -7.18
N GLU A 301 19.50 7.93 -5.90
CA GLU A 301 20.90 8.01 -5.49
C GLU A 301 21.61 6.70 -5.81
N GLU A 302 22.71 6.81 -6.52
CA GLU A 302 23.58 5.69 -6.87
C GLU A 302 24.90 5.80 -6.09
N LYS A 303 25.33 4.68 -5.56
CA LYS A 303 26.67 4.55 -4.95
C LYS A 303 27.33 3.30 -5.47
N THR A 304 28.64 3.35 -5.50
CA THR A 304 29.48 2.22 -5.88
C THR A 304 29.97 1.48 -4.65
N THR A 305 29.98 0.15 -4.72
CA THR A 305 30.54 -0.70 -3.69
C THR A 305 31.01 -2.03 -4.27
N LEU A 306 31.83 -2.77 -3.53
CA LEU A 306 32.30 -4.09 -3.94
C LEU A 306 31.21 -5.13 -3.70
N LEU A 307 30.94 -5.97 -4.71
CA LEU A 307 30.14 -7.18 -4.57
C LEU A 307 31.03 -8.31 -3.99
N VAL A 308 30.89 -8.53 -2.69
CA VAL A 308 31.73 -9.48 -1.95
C VAL A 308 31.33 -10.93 -2.23
N ASP A 309 30.02 -11.22 -2.25
CA ASP A 309 29.47 -12.54 -2.49
C ASP A 309 27.99 -12.48 -2.91
N VAL A 310 27.45 -13.63 -3.37
CA VAL A 310 26.04 -13.80 -3.67
C VAL A 310 25.51 -15.02 -2.96
N VAL A 311 24.47 -14.82 -2.15
CA VAL A 311 23.76 -15.88 -1.44
C VAL A 311 22.39 -16.09 -2.07
N TRP A 312 21.98 -17.34 -2.20
CA TRP A 312 20.68 -17.71 -2.75
C TRP A 312 19.70 -18.01 -1.62
N ASP A 313 18.74 -17.13 -1.40
CA ASP A 313 17.73 -17.27 -0.34
C ASP A 313 16.48 -17.99 -0.85
N VAL A 314 15.85 -18.80 0.02
CA VAL A 314 14.61 -19.55 -0.28
C VAL A 314 13.41 -18.85 0.34
N GLY A 315 12.50 -18.39 -0.49
CA GLY A 315 11.25 -17.75 -0.05
C GLY A 315 10.18 -18.74 0.42
N LYS A 316 9.08 -18.22 0.97
CA LYS A 316 7.94 -19.00 1.50
C LYS A 316 7.26 -19.90 0.46
N THR A 317 7.32 -19.55 -0.81
CA THR A 317 6.77 -20.30 -1.94
C THR A 317 7.77 -21.27 -2.56
N GLY A 318 8.98 -21.36 -2.02
CA GLY A 318 10.08 -22.14 -2.59
C GLY A 318 10.90 -21.40 -3.64
N LYS A 319 10.52 -20.19 -4.05
CA LYS A 319 11.31 -19.36 -4.98
C LYS A 319 12.69 -19.09 -4.40
N VAL A 320 13.74 -19.37 -5.19
CA VAL A 320 15.13 -19.16 -4.82
C VAL A 320 15.63 -17.90 -5.51
N VAL A 321 16.02 -16.91 -4.70
CA VAL A 321 16.39 -15.58 -5.19
C VAL A 321 17.83 -15.21 -4.83
N PRO A 322 18.58 -14.59 -5.75
CA PRO A 322 19.94 -14.14 -5.48
C PRO A 322 19.96 -12.83 -4.70
N VAL A 323 20.76 -12.79 -3.63
CA VAL A 323 20.99 -11.62 -2.79
C VAL A 323 22.49 -11.30 -2.79
N ALA A 324 22.83 -10.10 -3.26
CA ALA A 324 24.20 -9.59 -3.21
C ALA A 324 24.60 -9.25 -1.78
N HIS A 325 25.77 -9.72 -1.34
CA HIS A 325 26.47 -9.27 -0.17
C HIS A 325 27.50 -8.22 -0.60
N LEU A 326 27.42 -7.06 -0.02
CA LEU A 326 28.19 -5.87 -0.42
C LEU A 326 29.12 -5.41 0.69
N GLU A 327 30.24 -4.80 0.35
CA GLU A 327 30.91 -3.94 1.31
C GLU A 327 29.94 -2.84 1.77
N PRO A 328 29.94 -2.48 3.08
CA PRO A 328 29.00 -1.48 3.59
C PRO A 328 29.09 -0.18 2.80
N VAL A 329 28.00 0.28 2.25
CA VAL A 329 27.89 1.53 1.49
C VAL A 329 26.73 2.37 2.00
N PHE A 330 26.96 3.64 2.23
CA PHE A 330 25.93 4.57 2.65
C PHE A 330 25.21 5.14 1.42
N VAL A 331 23.91 4.81 1.27
CA VAL A 331 23.08 5.25 0.14
C VAL A 331 21.63 5.46 0.61
N GLY A 332 21.05 6.60 0.22
CA GLY A 332 19.66 6.93 0.58
C GLY A 332 19.42 6.93 2.10
N GLY A 333 20.31 7.55 2.90
CA GLY A 333 20.12 7.71 4.32
C GLY A 333 20.37 6.46 5.19
N THR A 334 20.89 5.34 4.63
CA THR A 334 21.18 4.12 5.40
C THR A 334 22.43 3.40 4.89
N THR A 335 23.06 2.59 5.75
CA THR A 335 24.14 1.70 5.34
C THR A 335 23.59 0.40 4.78
N VAL A 336 23.93 0.14 3.52
CA VAL A 336 23.50 -1.05 2.78
C VAL A 336 24.63 -2.06 2.73
N THR A 337 24.36 -3.29 3.16
CA THR A 337 25.27 -4.44 3.10
C THR A 337 24.70 -5.60 2.27
N ARG A 338 23.42 -5.51 1.90
CA ARG A 338 22.74 -6.51 1.08
C ARG A 338 21.84 -5.82 0.06
N ALA A 339 21.81 -6.33 -1.17
CA ALA A 339 20.97 -5.82 -2.25
C ALA A 339 20.37 -6.97 -3.07
N THR A 340 19.19 -6.77 -3.65
CA THR A 340 18.63 -7.80 -4.53
C THR A 340 19.31 -7.80 -5.91
N LEU A 341 19.46 -8.98 -6.46
CA LEU A 341 19.85 -9.21 -7.86
C LEU A 341 18.67 -9.68 -8.72
N ALA A 342 17.47 -9.65 -8.17
CA ALA A 342 16.20 -10.07 -8.75
C ALA A 342 16.18 -11.56 -9.14
N ASN A 343 16.79 -11.94 -10.26
CA ASN A 343 16.86 -13.34 -10.73
C ASN A 343 18.11 -13.58 -11.61
N GLN A 344 18.30 -14.82 -12.04
CA GLN A 344 19.46 -15.22 -12.84
C GLN A 344 19.53 -14.52 -14.21
N GLU A 345 18.39 -14.24 -14.85
CA GLU A 345 18.34 -13.55 -16.14
C GLU A 345 18.84 -12.10 -16.02
N VAL A 346 18.46 -11.42 -14.92
CA VAL A 346 18.93 -10.07 -14.62
C VAL A 346 20.44 -10.05 -14.35
N ILE A 347 20.97 -11.03 -13.61
CA ILE A 347 22.42 -11.16 -13.36
C ILE A 347 23.14 -11.29 -14.71
N LYS A 348 22.66 -12.20 -15.57
CA LYS A 348 23.26 -12.45 -16.89
C LYS A 348 23.15 -11.21 -17.80
N ALA A 349 21.98 -10.58 -17.86
CA ALA A 349 21.78 -9.39 -18.69
C ALA A 349 22.66 -8.20 -18.28
N ARG A 350 22.91 -8.06 -16.95
CA ARG A 350 23.79 -7.01 -16.43
C ARG A 350 25.26 -7.40 -16.39
N GLY A 351 25.58 -8.67 -16.65
CA GLY A 351 26.94 -9.20 -16.66
C GLY A 351 27.65 -9.07 -15.33
N VAL A 352 26.92 -9.15 -14.20
CA VAL A 352 27.47 -8.97 -12.85
C VAL A 352 28.26 -10.21 -12.43
N MET A 353 29.43 -10.00 -11.82
CA MET A 353 30.30 -11.05 -11.24
C MET A 353 30.62 -10.71 -9.80
N VAL A 354 30.86 -11.72 -8.98
CA VAL A 354 31.43 -11.53 -7.62
C VAL A 354 32.83 -10.95 -7.75
N GLY A 355 33.11 -9.90 -7.02
CA GLY A 355 34.35 -9.13 -7.12
C GLY A 355 34.22 -7.86 -7.94
N ASP A 356 33.10 -7.66 -8.65
CA ASP A 356 32.83 -6.40 -9.36
C ASP A 356 32.60 -5.23 -8.41
N THR A 357 33.04 -4.04 -8.84
CA THR A 357 32.50 -2.79 -8.30
C THR A 357 31.14 -2.55 -8.94
N VAL A 358 30.07 -2.63 -8.14
CA VAL A 358 28.70 -2.53 -8.61
C VAL A 358 28.08 -1.19 -8.23
N LEU A 359 27.14 -0.75 -9.07
CA LEU A 359 26.26 0.39 -8.80
C LEU A 359 25.07 -0.10 -7.96
N VAL A 360 24.92 0.44 -6.78
CA VAL A 360 23.80 0.16 -5.88
C VAL A 360 22.87 1.36 -5.87
N ARG A 361 21.59 1.10 -6.12
CA ARG A 361 20.51 2.07 -5.98
C ARG A 361 19.58 1.62 -4.85
N ARG A 362 18.99 2.59 -4.19
CA ARG A 362 17.77 2.36 -3.41
C ARG A 362 16.61 2.90 -4.21
N ALA A 363 15.73 2.00 -4.60
CA ALA A 363 14.52 2.38 -5.28
C ALA A 363 13.50 2.85 -4.24
N GLY A 364 13.03 4.08 -4.36
CA GLY A 364 12.07 4.70 -3.45
C GLY A 364 12.49 4.67 -1.98
N ASP A 365 13.78 4.75 -1.73
CA ASP A 365 14.42 4.72 -0.41
C ASP A 365 14.17 3.47 0.45
N VAL A 366 13.70 2.34 -0.11
CA VAL A 366 13.35 1.14 0.67
C VAL A 366 14.21 -0.07 0.37
N ILE A 367 14.24 -0.60 -0.85
CA ILE A 367 14.95 -1.85 -1.16
C ILE A 367 16.21 -1.57 -2.01
N PRO A 368 17.41 -1.91 -1.48
CA PRO A 368 18.63 -1.83 -2.26
C PRO A 368 18.64 -2.87 -3.38
N PHE A 369 19.05 -2.46 -4.57
CA PHE A 369 19.28 -3.38 -5.68
C PHE A 369 20.56 -3.03 -6.44
N VAL A 370 21.16 -4.05 -7.07
CA VAL A 370 22.33 -3.87 -7.92
C VAL A 370 21.86 -3.42 -9.30
N ALA A 371 22.14 -2.16 -9.65
CA ALA A 371 21.72 -1.58 -10.93
C ALA A 371 22.59 -2.03 -12.11
N GLY A 372 23.88 -2.31 -11.85
CA GLY A 372 24.83 -2.74 -12.88
C GLY A 372 26.25 -2.78 -12.37
N VAL A 373 27.20 -3.02 -13.26
CA VAL A 373 28.64 -2.99 -13.01
C VAL A 373 29.18 -1.62 -13.40
N LEU A 374 30.05 -1.03 -12.59
CA LEU A 374 30.64 0.28 -12.87
C LEU A 374 31.59 0.23 -14.07
N ASP A 375 32.50 -0.74 -14.08
CA ASP A 375 33.53 -0.92 -15.10
C ASP A 375 33.81 -2.41 -15.35
N ALA A 376 33.06 -3.00 -16.30
CA ALA A 376 33.27 -4.39 -16.67
C ALA A 376 34.57 -4.60 -17.49
N ALA A 377 35.11 -3.54 -18.12
CA ALA A 377 36.34 -3.62 -18.89
C ALA A 377 37.62 -3.60 -18.00
N GLY A 378 37.51 -3.00 -16.81
CA GLY A 378 38.58 -2.92 -15.81
C GLY A 378 38.73 -4.15 -14.93
N ARG A 379 38.06 -5.27 -15.23
CA ARG A 379 38.17 -6.52 -14.45
C ARG A 379 39.60 -7.05 -14.46
N THR A 380 40.02 -7.56 -13.31
CA THR A 380 41.39 -8.05 -13.07
C THR A 380 41.57 -9.53 -13.44
N GLY A 381 40.49 -10.25 -13.72
CA GLY A 381 40.44 -11.70 -13.93
C GLY A 381 40.33 -12.50 -12.63
N GLN A 382 40.14 -11.82 -11.49
CA GLN A 382 39.85 -12.47 -10.20
C GLN A 382 38.35 -12.54 -9.90
N GLU A 383 37.55 -11.87 -10.68
CA GLU A 383 36.09 -11.88 -10.57
C GLU A 383 35.53 -13.26 -10.87
N ARG A 384 34.51 -13.66 -10.13
CA ARG A 384 33.90 -14.98 -10.24
C ARG A 384 32.48 -14.90 -10.80
N GLU A 385 32.18 -15.76 -11.73
CA GLU A 385 30.82 -15.89 -12.27
C GLU A 385 29.82 -16.29 -11.17
N ILE A 386 28.64 -15.68 -11.18
CA ILE A 386 27.55 -16.03 -10.29
C ILE A 386 26.79 -17.20 -10.89
N VAL A 387 27.06 -18.40 -10.39
CA VAL A 387 26.44 -19.63 -10.86
C VAL A 387 25.17 -19.91 -10.06
N PRO A 388 24.00 -20.05 -10.72
CA PRO A 388 22.79 -20.48 -10.04
C PRO A 388 22.94 -21.88 -9.45
N PRO A 389 22.41 -22.13 -8.23
CA PRO A 389 22.50 -23.45 -7.62
C PRO A 389 21.63 -24.47 -8.36
N SER A 390 22.11 -25.67 -8.53
CA SER A 390 21.32 -26.81 -9.04
C SER A 390 20.47 -27.47 -7.97
N ALA A 391 20.82 -27.24 -6.69
CA ALA A 391 20.14 -27.81 -5.54
C ALA A 391 19.77 -26.70 -4.55
N CYS A 392 18.69 -26.91 -3.80
CA CYS A 392 18.22 -25.98 -2.79
C CYS A 392 19.29 -25.74 -1.71
N PRO A 393 19.66 -24.49 -1.43
CA PRO A 393 20.70 -24.19 -0.43
C PRO A 393 20.31 -24.58 1.00
N SER A 394 19.01 -24.81 1.27
CA SER A 394 18.52 -25.20 2.59
C SER A 394 18.34 -26.71 2.75
N CYS A 395 17.75 -27.41 1.77
CA CYS A 395 17.40 -28.82 1.93
C CYS A 395 18.10 -29.77 0.94
N GLY A 396 18.92 -29.26 0.03
CA GLY A 396 19.68 -30.07 -0.93
C GLY A 396 18.87 -30.69 -2.07
N GLN A 397 17.54 -30.53 -2.11
CA GLN A 397 16.73 -31.05 -3.20
C GLN A 397 17.00 -30.30 -4.50
N ALA A 398 16.99 -31.01 -5.63
CA ALA A 398 17.14 -30.43 -6.96
C ALA A 398 16.10 -29.31 -7.18
N LEU A 399 16.56 -28.19 -7.70
CA LEU A 399 15.70 -27.05 -8.04
C LEU A 399 15.05 -27.28 -9.40
N THR A 400 13.85 -26.71 -9.58
CA THR A 400 13.12 -26.71 -10.85
C THR A 400 12.99 -25.29 -11.37
N GLU A 401 13.16 -25.12 -12.69
CA GLU A 401 12.88 -23.85 -13.35
C GLU A 401 11.38 -23.72 -13.63
N GLN A 402 10.82 -22.53 -13.38
CA GLN A 402 9.43 -22.23 -13.67
C GLN A 402 9.29 -20.84 -14.31
N GLY A 403 8.29 -20.70 -15.17
CA GLY A 403 7.99 -19.44 -15.86
C GLY A 403 8.97 -19.10 -16.99
N ASN A 404 8.67 -18.01 -17.68
CA ASN A 404 9.47 -17.54 -18.82
C ASN A 404 10.82 -16.94 -18.39
N SER A 405 10.93 -16.47 -17.16
CA SER A 405 12.16 -15.91 -16.57
C SER A 405 13.07 -16.98 -15.95
N ARG A 406 12.79 -18.25 -16.15
CA ARG A 406 13.55 -19.39 -15.62
C ARG A 406 13.84 -19.26 -14.12
N GLU A 407 12.84 -18.86 -13.36
CA GLU A 407 12.99 -18.72 -11.91
C GLU A 407 13.16 -20.09 -11.26
N LEU A 408 14.05 -20.15 -10.28
CA LEU A 408 14.37 -21.38 -9.57
C LEU A 408 13.43 -21.61 -8.40
N PHE A 409 12.91 -22.83 -8.26
CA PHE A 409 12.03 -23.22 -7.17
C PHE A 409 12.47 -24.51 -6.49
N CYS A 410 12.46 -24.48 -5.16
CA CYS A 410 12.51 -25.68 -4.33
C CYS A 410 11.08 -26.19 -4.15
N THR A 411 10.80 -27.36 -4.68
CA THR A 411 9.48 -28.03 -4.60
C THR A 411 9.28 -28.86 -3.34
N ASN A 412 10.29 -28.94 -2.47
CA ASN A 412 10.20 -29.66 -1.21
C ASN A 412 9.35 -28.89 -0.20
N VAL A 413 8.12 -29.33 0.02
CA VAL A 413 7.19 -28.70 0.98
C VAL A 413 7.68 -28.77 2.44
N SER A 414 8.59 -29.70 2.76
CA SER A 414 9.23 -29.85 4.08
C SER A 414 10.59 -29.16 4.17
N CYS A 415 10.94 -28.29 3.20
CA CYS A 415 12.17 -27.51 3.25
C CYS A 415 12.18 -26.58 4.47
N ALA A 416 13.22 -26.67 5.32
CA ALA A 416 13.31 -25.91 6.56
C ALA A 416 13.19 -24.40 6.34
N ALA A 417 13.86 -23.85 5.31
CA ALA A 417 13.75 -22.43 4.99
C ALA A 417 12.32 -22.03 4.59
N GLN A 418 11.62 -22.84 3.79
CA GLN A 418 10.22 -22.60 3.44
C GLN A 418 9.31 -22.67 4.67
N THR A 419 9.52 -23.66 5.54
CA THR A 419 8.76 -23.82 6.77
C THR A 419 8.87 -22.60 7.65
N VAL A 420 10.08 -22.14 7.94
CA VAL A 420 10.31 -20.93 8.74
C VAL A 420 9.65 -19.70 8.10
N ARG A 421 9.81 -19.51 6.79
CA ARG A 421 9.19 -18.38 6.07
C ARG A 421 7.65 -18.43 6.09
N ARG A 422 7.05 -19.62 6.01
CA ARG A 422 5.60 -19.81 6.14
C ARG A 422 5.11 -19.51 7.55
N LEU A 423 5.86 -19.93 8.59
CA LEU A 423 5.55 -19.61 9.98
C LEU A 423 5.63 -18.11 10.26
N ILE A 424 6.67 -17.43 9.75
CA ILE A 424 6.79 -15.97 9.82
C ILE A 424 5.59 -15.30 9.13
N HIS A 425 5.20 -15.81 7.96
CA HIS A 425 4.05 -15.27 7.24
C HIS A 425 2.73 -15.51 7.98
N TRP A 426 2.53 -16.69 8.56
CA TRP A 426 1.37 -17.00 9.39
C TRP A 426 1.26 -16.04 10.60
N ALA A 427 2.37 -15.80 11.30
CA ALA A 427 2.41 -14.91 12.45
C ALA A 427 2.27 -13.43 12.07
N SER A 428 2.41 -13.10 10.78
CA SER A 428 2.36 -11.70 10.34
C SER A 428 1.00 -11.06 10.55
N ARG A 429 0.99 -9.73 10.54
CA ARG A 429 -0.18 -8.89 10.73
C ARG A 429 -1.29 -9.15 9.72
N ALA A 430 -0.94 -9.50 8.47
CA ALA A 430 -1.90 -9.83 7.42
C ALA A 430 -2.62 -11.15 7.64
N ALA A 431 -2.08 -12.02 8.50
CA ALA A 431 -2.61 -13.35 8.80
C ALA A 431 -3.05 -13.46 10.27
N ALA A 432 -2.38 -14.27 11.10
CA ALA A 432 -2.80 -14.50 12.48
C ALA A 432 -2.49 -13.33 13.45
N ASP A 433 -1.63 -12.38 13.06
CA ASP A 433 -1.27 -11.18 13.84
C ASP A 433 -0.71 -11.48 15.24
N ILE A 434 0.27 -12.36 15.30
CA ILE A 434 0.98 -12.70 16.53
C ILE A 434 2.11 -11.67 16.74
N ASP A 435 1.77 -10.48 17.20
CA ASP A 435 2.65 -9.29 17.18
C ASP A 435 3.82 -9.36 18.19
N ALA A 436 3.74 -10.22 19.21
CA ALA A 436 4.80 -10.37 20.21
C ALA A 436 5.92 -11.34 19.79
N ILE A 437 5.77 -12.08 18.69
CA ILE A 437 6.73 -13.09 18.23
C ILE A 437 7.24 -12.70 16.85
N GLY A 438 8.42 -12.06 16.82
CA GLY A 438 9.06 -11.65 15.57
C GLY A 438 9.82 -12.77 14.87
N PRO A 439 10.32 -12.52 13.62
CA PRO A 439 11.03 -13.54 12.80
C PRO A 439 12.16 -14.25 13.53
N VAL A 440 13.00 -13.54 14.28
CA VAL A 440 14.12 -14.11 15.03
C VAL A 440 13.67 -15.15 16.06
N TRP A 441 12.55 -14.90 16.75
CA TRP A 441 11.99 -15.86 17.70
C TRP A 441 11.39 -17.07 16.99
N ILE A 442 10.72 -16.88 15.87
CA ILE A 442 10.16 -17.96 15.06
C ILE A 442 11.27 -18.88 14.55
N GLU A 443 12.38 -18.31 14.06
CA GLU A 443 13.56 -19.06 13.66
C GLU A 443 14.11 -19.91 14.81
N ARG A 444 14.33 -19.30 15.98
CA ARG A 444 14.82 -20.00 17.17
C ARG A 444 13.89 -21.11 17.67
N PHE A 445 12.58 -20.87 17.66
CA PHE A 445 11.60 -21.87 18.06
C PHE A 445 11.50 -23.03 17.06
N ALA A 446 11.65 -22.72 15.76
CA ALA A 446 11.71 -23.75 14.73
C ALA A 446 13.00 -24.59 14.83
N GLU A 447 14.17 -23.96 15.07
CA GLU A 447 15.43 -24.64 15.32
C GLU A 447 15.39 -25.55 16.55
N ALA A 448 14.66 -25.14 17.60
CA ALA A 448 14.43 -25.93 18.80
C ALA A 448 13.35 -27.04 18.61
N GLY A 449 12.75 -27.16 17.41
CA GLY A 449 11.71 -28.15 17.13
C GLY A 449 10.34 -27.83 17.77
N LEU A 450 10.13 -26.63 18.28
CA LEU A 450 8.86 -26.19 18.87
C LEU A 450 7.83 -25.76 17.82
N LEU A 451 8.28 -25.30 16.66
CA LEU A 451 7.45 -24.81 15.57
C LEU A 451 7.81 -25.53 14.25
N GLU A 452 6.88 -26.26 13.71
CA GLU A 452 6.96 -26.89 12.39
C GLU A 452 5.74 -26.51 11.53
N HIS A 453 4.61 -26.30 12.20
CA HIS A 453 3.34 -25.96 11.57
C HIS A 453 2.69 -24.72 12.23
N PRO A 454 1.81 -23.98 11.53
CA PRO A 454 1.04 -22.88 12.11
C PRO A 454 0.30 -23.24 13.41
N SER A 455 -0.23 -24.47 13.49
CA SER A 455 -0.92 -24.98 14.67
C SER A 455 -0.03 -25.12 15.91
N ASP A 456 1.29 -25.17 15.75
CA ASP A 456 2.22 -25.33 16.87
C ASP A 456 2.37 -24.06 17.71
N PHE A 457 2.14 -22.88 17.13
CA PHE A 457 2.08 -21.64 17.92
C PHE A 457 1.10 -21.78 19.10
N TYR A 458 -0.03 -22.43 18.88
CA TYR A 458 -1.10 -22.61 19.88
C TYR A 458 -0.84 -23.73 20.88
N ARG A 459 0.34 -24.36 20.81
CA ARG A 459 0.85 -25.35 21.78
C ARG A 459 1.93 -24.79 22.68
N LEU A 460 2.54 -23.68 22.31
CA LEU A 460 3.61 -23.06 23.09
C LEU A 460 3.13 -22.75 24.50
N THR A 461 3.95 -23.09 25.50
CA THR A 461 3.71 -22.77 26.88
C THR A 461 4.70 -21.73 27.38
N LYS A 462 4.33 -21.02 28.43
CA LYS A 462 5.19 -20.01 29.04
C LYS A 462 6.50 -20.59 29.55
N GLU A 463 6.45 -21.80 30.10
CA GLU A 463 7.62 -22.53 30.61
C GLU A 463 8.62 -22.80 29.50
N GLN A 464 8.15 -23.28 28.35
CA GLN A 464 9.02 -23.51 27.18
C GLN A 464 9.68 -22.21 26.70
N LEU A 465 8.93 -21.09 26.70
CA LEU A 465 9.47 -19.80 26.26
C LEU A 465 10.55 -19.27 27.22
N LEU A 466 10.41 -19.52 28.52
CA LEU A 466 11.36 -19.11 29.55
C LEU A 466 12.71 -19.87 29.48
N GLU A 467 12.78 -20.99 28.75
CA GLU A 467 14.04 -21.71 28.51
C GLU A 467 14.97 -20.96 27.54
N PHE A 468 14.44 -20.00 26.79
CA PHE A 468 15.23 -19.25 25.81
C PHE A 468 15.94 -18.06 26.46
N GLU A 469 17.23 -17.92 26.17
CA GLU A 469 18.02 -16.78 26.63
C GLU A 469 17.38 -15.47 26.16
N ARG A 470 17.30 -14.49 27.05
CA ARG A 470 16.68 -13.16 26.86
C ARG A 470 15.13 -13.17 26.82
N VAL A 471 14.48 -14.26 27.16
CA VAL A 471 13.04 -14.28 27.40
C VAL A 471 12.79 -14.25 28.90
N GLY A 472 12.29 -13.13 29.40
CA GLY A 472 11.86 -12.99 30.81
C GLY A 472 10.36 -13.20 30.94
N GLU A 473 9.89 -13.28 32.20
CA GLU A 473 8.49 -13.50 32.59
C GLU A 473 7.50 -12.60 31.80
N THR A 474 7.78 -11.29 31.71
CA THR A 474 6.93 -10.31 31.03
C THR A 474 6.86 -10.61 29.53
N SER A 475 8.01 -10.91 28.89
CA SER A 475 8.05 -11.22 27.46
C SER A 475 7.31 -12.52 27.15
N ALA A 476 7.54 -13.57 27.94
CA ALA A 476 6.86 -14.85 27.78
C ALA A 476 5.34 -14.70 27.95
N THR A 477 4.89 -13.97 28.97
CA THR A 477 3.46 -13.69 29.18
C THR A 477 2.85 -12.98 27.99
N ARG A 478 3.51 -11.91 27.48
CA ARG A 478 3.04 -11.17 26.31
C ARG A 478 2.98 -12.03 25.03
N MET A 479 3.95 -12.92 24.84
CA MET A 479 3.94 -13.86 23.70
C MET A 479 2.73 -14.80 23.77
N ILE A 480 2.44 -15.39 24.96
CA ILE A 480 1.29 -16.28 25.12
C ILE A 480 -0.05 -15.52 24.99
N GLU A 481 -0.15 -14.31 25.50
CA GLU A 481 -1.34 -13.46 25.33
C GLU A 481 -1.58 -13.11 23.85
N SER A 482 -0.52 -12.78 23.09
CA SER A 482 -0.59 -12.51 21.65
C SER A 482 -1.04 -13.75 20.87
N ILE A 483 -0.52 -14.94 21.19
CA ILE A 483 -0.97 -16.21 20.60
C ILE A 483 -2.46 -16.46 20.94
N ALA A 484 -2.87 -16.25 22.19
CA ALA A 484 -4.26 -16.45 22.58
C ALA A 484 -5.21 -15.51 21.84
N ALA A 485 -4.85 -14.24 21.70
CA ALA A 485 -5.62 -13.24 20.96
C ALA A 485 -5.75 -13.58 19.47
N SER A 486 -4.73 -14.23 18.88
CA SER A 486 -4.70 -14.59 17.47
C SER A 486 -5.61 -15.77 17.09
N ARG A 487 -6.31 -16.42 18.06
CA ARG A 487 -7.20 -17.56 17.75
C ARG A 487 -8.39 -17.21 16.86
N ALA A 488 -8.78 -15.94 16.80
CA ALA A 488 -9.87 -15.46 15.95
C ALA A 488 -9.36 -15.04 14.55
N VAL A 489 -8.59 -15.89 13.88
CA VAL A 489 -7.98 -15.58 12.56
C VAL A 489 -9.05 -15.33 11.49
N GLY A 490 -10.03 -16.18 11.38
CA GLY A 490 -11.07 -16.14 10.35
C GLY A 490 -10.64 -16.65 8.98
N LEU A 491 -11.62 -16.90 8.08
CA LEU A 491 -11.40 -17.45 6.75
C LEU A 491 -10.41 -16.59 5.93
N ARG A 492 -10.70 -15.29 5.79
CA ARG A 492 -9.94 -14.37 4.94
C ARG A 492 -8.46 -14.34 5.32
N ARG A 493 -8.17 -14.11 6.60
CA ARG A 493 -6.80 -14.00 7.11
C ARG A 493 -6.07 -15.34 7.11
N ALA A 494 -6.76 -16.45 7.38
CA ALA A 494 -6.18 -17.78 7.31
C ALA A 494 -5.78 -18.16 5.87
N LEU A 495 -6.61 -17.85 4.87
CA LEU A 495 -6.28 -18.08 3.47
C LEU A 495 -5.02 -17.30 3.04
N ILE A 496 -4.90 -16.04 3.47
CA ILE A 496 -3.70 -15.22 3.27
C ILE A 496 -2.51 -15.86 3.99
N GLY A 497 -2.68 -16.27 5.24
CA GLY A 497 -1.63 -16.84 6.09
C GLY A 497 -1.03 -18.13 5.54
N PHE A 498 -1.80 -18.93 4.85
CA PHE A 498 -1.31 -20.12 4.14
C PHE A 498 -0.59 -19.82 2.83
N ALA A 499 -0.64 -18.57 2.37
CA ALA A 499 0.01 -18.12 1.12
C ALA A 499 -0.35 -19.01 -0.08
N VAL A 500 -1.62 -19.38 -0.21
CA VAL A 500 -2.10 -20.18 -1.35
C VAL A 500 -1.82 -19.41 -2.64
N PRO A 501 -1.12 -20.03 -3.61
CA PRO A 501 -0.80 -19.36 -4.88
C PRO A 501 -2.05 -18.84 -5.57
N MET A 502 -1.98 -17.66 -6.15
CA MET A 502 -3.08 -16.95 -6.83
C MET A 502 -4.26 -16.55 -5.93
N ALA A 503 -4.22 -16.84 -4.63
CA ALA A 503 -5.22 -16.40 -3.66
C ALA A 503 -4.80 -15.07 -3.02
N SER A 504 -5.27 -13.97 -3.57
CA SER A 504 -5.09 -12.61 -3.03
C SER A 504 -6.09 -12.33 -1.90
N GLU A 505 -5.91 -11.21 -1.20
CA GLU A 505 -6.91 -10.70 -0.25
C GLU A 505 -8.27 -10.45 -0.93
N GLY A 506 -8.26 -9.96 -2.17
CA GLY A 506 -9.47 -9.83 -2.98
C GLY A 506 -10.18 -11.17 -3.21
N THR A 507 -9.43 -12.21 -3.54
CA THR A 507 -9.96 -13.59 -3.67
C THR A 507 -10.61 -14.06 -2.37
N ALA A 508 -9.93 -13.87 -1.23
CA ALA A 508 -10.44 -14.27 0.07
C ALA A 508 -11.74 -13.49 0.43
N THR A 509 -11.79 -12.20 0.16
CA THR A 509 -12.98 -11.36 0.38
C THR A 509 -14.16 -11.81 -0.50
N ARG A 510 -13.91 -12.17 -1.77
CA ARG A 510 -14.96 -12.67 -2.67
C ARG A 510 -15.53 -13.99 -2.19
N LEU A 511 -14.70 -14.90 -1.70
CA LEU A 511 -15.15 -16.16 -1.10
C LEU A 511 -16.06 -15.91 0.10
N CYS A 512 -15.72 -15.01 1.01
CA CYS A 512 -16.60 -14.63 2.13
C CYS A 512 -17.94 -14.08 1.63
N ARG A 513 -17.94 -13.20 0.62
CA ARG A 513 -19.15 -12.60 0.04
C ARG A 513 -20.00 -13.61 -0.75
N ALA A 514 -19.38 -14.63 -1.32
CA ALA A 514 -20.08 -15.72 -2.03
C ALA A 514 -20.74 -16.74 -1.08
N GLY A 515 -20.68 -16.51 0.24
CA GLY A 515 -21.38 -17.32 1.23
C GLY A 515 -20.59 -18.53 1.75
N PHE A 516 -19.27 -18.59 1.52
CA PHE A 516 -18.44 -19.60 2.19
C PHE A 516 -18.31 -19.22 3.67
N GLY A 517 -18.77 -20.07 4.56
CA GLY A 517 -18.81 -19.84 6.00
C GLY A 517 -17.49 -20.12 6.71
N SER A 518 -16.59 -20.93 6.13
CA SER A 518 -15.29 -21.29 6.71
C SER A 518 -14.27 -21.65 5.65
N LEU A 519 -12.98 -21.68 6.03
CA LEU A 519 -11.91 -22.09 5.12
C LEU A 519 -11.99 -23.58 4.78
N GLU A 520 -12.52 -24.41 5.67
CA GLU A 520 -12.80 -25.82 5.40
C GLU A 520 -13.86 -25.99 4.32
N GLU A 521 -14.90 -25.15 4.34
CA GLU A 521 -15.93 -25.19 3.31
C GLU A 521 -15.34 -24.82 1.93
N VAL A 522 -14.41 -23.86 1.87
CA VAL A 522 -13.66 -23.55 0.65
C VAL A 522 -12.80 -24.74 0.21
N ALA A 523 -12.12 -25.42 1.17
CA ALA A 523 -11.31 -26.59 0.91
C ALA A 523 -12.12 -27.81 0.42
N ASP A 524 -13.40 -27.89 0.81
CA ASP A 524 -14.34 -28.94 0.41
C ASP A 524 -15.08 -28.64 -0.89
N ALA A 525 -15.05 -27.39 -1.33
CA ALA A 525 -15.65 -26.99 -2.58
C ALA A 525 -14.87 -27.54 -3.77
N GLY A 526 -15.57 -28.07 -4.75
CA GLY A 526 -15.00 -28.44 -6.04
C GLY A 526 -14.70 -27.20 -6.89
N GLU A 527 -13.85 -27.39 -7.92
CA GLU A 527 -13.51 -26.30 -8.86
C GLU A 527 -14.76 -25.67 -9.49
N GLU A 528 -15.79 -26.44 -9.79
CA GLU A 528 -17.07 -25.99 -10.38
C GLU A 528 -17.73 -24.92 -9.51
N ARG A 529 -17.84 -25.16 -8.18
CA ARG A 529 -18.44 -24.20 -7.24
C ARG A 529 -17.57 -22.96 -7.04
N LEU A 530 -16.25 -23.12 -7.10
CA LEU A 530 -15.31 -21.99 -6.94
C LEU A 530 -15.32 -21.07 -8.16
N VAL A 531 -15.51 -21.61 -9.37
CA VAL A 531 -15.60 -20.81 -10.61
C VAL A 531 -16.92 -20.00 -10.68
N GLU A 532 -17.96 -20.40 -9.95
CA GLU A 532 -19.19 -19.61 -9.84
C GLU A 532 -19.01 -18.30 -9.08
N VAL A 533 -17.93 -18.19 -8.30
CA VAL A 533 -17.60 -16.95 -7.57
C VAL A 533 -17.05 -15.92 -8.55
N GLU A 534 -17.61 -14.71 -8.50
CA GLU A 534 -17.19 -13.58 -9.36
C GLU A 534 -15.66 -13.39 -9.29
N ASP A 535 -15.03 -13.26 -10.46
CA ASP A 535 -13.58 -13.07 -10.64
C ASP A 535 -12.69 -14.23 -10.11
N ILE A 536 -13.24 -15.40 -9.87
CA ILE A 536 -12.48 -16.62 -9.62
C ILE A 536 -12.52 -17.48 -10.90
N GLY A 537 -11.49 -17.33 -11.72
CA GLY A 537 -11.35 -18.12 -12.95
C GLY A 537 -10.85 -19.55 -12.68
N PRO A 538 -10.88 -20.45 -13.71
CA PRO A 538 -10.48 -21.86 -13.56
C PRO A 538 -9.09 -22.07 -12.97
N LYS A 539 -8.10 -21.22 -13.30
CA LYS A 539 -6.73 -21.32 -12.77
C LYS A 539 -6.68 -21.04 -11.26
N VAL A 540 -7.44 -20.07 -10.77
CA VAL A 540 -7.50 -19.74 -9.34
C VAL A 540 -8.26 -20.83 -8.59
N ALA A 541 -9.38 -21.32 -9.15
CA ALA A 541 -10.15 -22.42 -8.58
C ALA A 541 -9.30 -23.70 -8.44
N ALA A 542 -8.60 -24.10 -9.49
CA ALA A 542 -7.67 -25.25 -9.46
C ALA A 542 -6.57 -25.08 -8.40
N SER A 543 -5.97 -23.89 -8.33
CA SER A 543 -4.96 -23.58 -7.31
C SER A 543 -5.51 -23.69 -5.89
N LEU A 544 -6.69 -23.13 -5.63
CA LEU A 544 -7.37 -23.22 -4.32
C LEU A 544 -7.65 -24.69 -3.97
N THR A 545 -8.27 -25.45 -4.86
CA THR A 545 -8.60 -26.87 -4.63
C THR A 545 -7.37 -27.70 -4.33
N GLU A 546 -6.33 -27.60 -5.16
CA GLU A 546 -5.10 -28.36 -4.99
C GLU A 546 -4.38 -28.04 -3.68
N HIS A 547 -4.20 -26.75 -3.37
CA HIS A 547 -3.42 -26.36 -2.19
C HIS A 547 -4.20 -26.57 -0.89
N LEU A 548 -5.50 -26.23 -0.85
CA LEU A 548 -6.30 -26.44 0.36
C LEU A 548 -6.52 -27.93 0.66
N ALA A 549 -6.60 -28.79 -0.35
CA ALA A 549 -6.64 -30.25 -0.12
C ALA A 549 -5.41 -30.74 0.65
N ARG A 550 -4.21 -30.23 0.34
CA ARG A 550 -2.98 -30.54 1.07
C ARG A 550 -2.96 -29.98 2.49
N LEU A 551 -3.66 -28.86 2.72
CA LEU A 551 -3.72 -28.18 4.02
C LEU A 551 -4.78 -28.77 4.98
N ARG A 552 -5.68 -29.67 4.54
CA ARG A 552 -6.73 -30.27 5.39
C ARG A 552 -6.24 -30.78 6.74
N PRO A 553 -5.11 -31.52 6.83
CA PRO A 553 -4.61 -31.97 8.14
C PRO A 553 -4.23 -30.79 9.05
N GLU A 554 -3.74 -29.69 8.49
CA GLU A 554 -3.38 -28.49 9.25
C GLU A 554 -4.60 -27.70 9.69
N LEU A 555 -5.61 -27.56 8.83
CA LEU A 555 -6.90 -26.97 9.20
C LEU A 555 -7.53 -27.70 10.40
N ALA A 556 -7.51 -29.05 10.36
CA ALA A 556 -8.02 -29.85 11.46
C ALA A 556 -7.19 -29.64 12.76
N ARG A 557 -5.86 -29.54 12.66
CA ARG A 557 -5.01 -29.24 13.82
C ARG A 557 -5.30 -27.87 14.41
N LEU A 558 -5.47 -26.83 13.59
CA LEU A 558 -5.82 -25.49 14.03
C LEU A 558 -7.18 -25.47 14.74
N ARG A 559 -8.19 -26.12 14.18
CA ARG A 559 -9.51 -26.29 14.83
C ARG A 559 -9.41 -26.99 16.19
N ALA A 560 -8.66 -28.08 16.25
CA ALA A 560 -8.43 -28.80 17.52
C ALA A 560 -7.74 -27.94 18.58
N ARG A 561 -7.05 -26.87 18.18
CA ARG A 561 -6.41 -25.86 19.05
C ARG A 561 -7.31 -24.66 19.35
N GLY A 562 -8.56 -24.68 18.92
CA GLY A 562 -9.53 -23.60 19.14
C GLY A 562 -9.28 -22.37 18.28
N VAL A 563 -8.64 -22.52 17.12
CA VAL A 563 -8.47 -21.43 16.15
C VAL A 563 -9.71 -21.38 15.25
N SER A 564 -10.35 -20.22 15.21
CA SER A 564 -11.48 -20.00 14.29
C SER A 564 -10.98 -19.73 12.86
N LEU A 565 -11.49 -20.52 11.93
CA LEU A 565 -11.30 -20.38 10.49
C LEU A 565 -12.61 -19.98 9.80
N ASP A 566 -13.61 -19.56 10.58
CA ASP A 566 -14.92 -19.13 10.11
C ASP A 566 -14.86 -17.69 9.58
N VAL A 567 -15.77 -17.33 8.71
CA VAL A 567 -15.96 -15.94 8.28
C VAL A 567 -16.23 -15.06 9.49
N ARG A 568 -15.57 -13.92 9.55
CA ARG A 568 -15.79 -12.91 10.60
C ARG A 568 -16.83 -11.91 10.13
N ASP A 569 -17.58 -11.32 11.07
CA ASP A 569 -18.58 -10.29 10.75
C ASP A 569 -17.98 -9.10 9.98
N GLU A 570 -16.72 -8.74 10.26
CA GLU A 570 -16.01 -7.67 9.59
C GLU A 570 -15.66 -7.98 8.10
N ASP A 571 -15.66 -9.27 7.72
CA ASP A 571 -15.36 -9.72 6.36
C ASP A 571 -16.65 -9.83 5.50
N LEU A 572 -17.81 -9.71 6.14
CA LEU A 572 -19.10 -9.69 5.47
C LEU A 572 -19.52 -8.26 5.10
N PRO A 573 -20.28 -8.09 4.02
CA PRO A 573 -20.94 -6.82 3.79
C PRO A 573 -21.87 -6.49 4.97
N PRO A 574 -22.07 -5.21 5.31
CA PRO A 574 -22.98 -4.84 6.40
C PRO A 574 -24.35 -5.47 6.20
N VAL A 575 -24.88 -6.08 7.25
CA VAL A 575 -26.23 -6.69 7.21
C VAL A 575 -27.23 -5.59 6.92
N VAL A 576 -27.87 -5.69 5.78
CA VAL A 576 -28.92 -4.75 5.35
C VAL A 576 -30.27 -5.29 5.81
N ALA A 577 -31.07 -4.42 6.42
CA ALA A 577 -32.42 -4.78 6.82
C ALA A 577 -33.23 -5.25 5.60
N SER A 578 -34.06 -6.27 5.78
CA SER A 578 -34.88 -6.87 4.71
C SER A 578 -35.88 -5.89 4.05
N ASP A 579 -36.12 -4.76 4.71
CA ASP A 579 -36.99 -3.65 4.26
C ASP A 579 -36.21 -2.48 3.64
N ALA A 580 -34.91 -2.64 3.44
CA ALA A 580 -34.10 -1.62 2.79
C ALA A 580 -34.56 -1.38 1.33
N PRO A 581 -34.53 -0.13 0.83
CA PRO A 581 -35.18 0.27 -0.40
C PRO A 581 -34.64 -0.43 -1.67
N LEU A 582 -33.43 -0.93 -1.61
CA LEU A 582 -32.79 -1.65 -2.73
C LEU A 582 -32.46 -3.11 -2.38
N ALA A 583 -33.08 -3.66 -1.31
CA ALA A 583 -32.83 -5.02 -0.86
C ALA A 583 -32.99 -6.05 -1.97
N GLY A 584 -31.98 -6.90 -2.18
CA GLY A 584 -32.02 -7.98 -3.17
C GLY A 584 -31.93 -7.56 -4.64
N LYS A 585 -31.72 -6.26 -4.95
CA LYS A 585 -31.58 -5.77 -6.32
C LYS A 585 -30.13 -5.73 -6.76
N THR A 586 -29.83 -6.22 -7.94
CA THR A 586 -28.55 -6.03 -8.62
C THR A 586 -28.62 -4.76 -9.45
N VAL A 587 -27.79 -3.77 -9.11
CA VAL A 587 -27.78 -2.45 -9.75
C VAL A 587 -26.49 -2.18 -10.51
N VAL A 588 -26.58 -1.53 -11.67
CA VAL A 588 -25.45 -1.00 -12.42
C VAL A 588 -25.58 0.51 -12.49
N ILE A 589 -24.47 1.24 -12.29
CA ILE A 589 -24.47 2.70 -12.26
C ILE A 589 -23.69 3.23 -13.48
N THR A 590 -24.27 4.21 -14.17
CA THR A 590 -23.64 4.85 -15.33
C THR A 590 -23.90 6.36 -15.33
N GLY A 591 -23.00 7.13 -15.96
CA GLY A 591 -23.07 8.59 -15.95
C GLY A 591 -22.45 9.24 -14.70
N ALA A 592 -22.50 10.56 -14.65
CA ALA A 592 -22.03 11.36 -13.50
C ALA A 592 -23.15 11.47 -12.47
N ILE A 593 -22.88 11.04 -11.24
CA ILE A 593 -23.82 11.11 -10.12
C ILE A 593 -23.64 12.41 -9.35
N SER A 594 -24.75 13.04 -8.96
CA SER A 594 -24.74 14.26 -8.12
C SER A 594 -25.70 14.09 -6.94
N ASP A 595 -25.33 14.63 -5.78
CA ASP A 595 -26.23 14.69 -4.61
C ASP A 595 -27.29 15.77 -4.88
N PRO A 596 -28.57 15.45 -4.88
CA PRO A 596 -29.64 16.41 -5.21
C PRO A 596 -29.80 17.52 -4.16
N ARG A 597 -29.26 17.36 -2.95
CA ARG A 597 -29.34 18.35 -1.87
C ARG A 597 -28.29 19.46 -2.01
N SER A 598 -27.05 19.09 -2.43
CA SER A 598 -25.93 20.02 -2.57
C SER A 598 -25.62 20.39 -4.02
N GLY A 599 -26.11 19.59 -4.99
CA GLY A 599 -25.73 19.70 -6.40
C GLY A 599 -24.29 19.23 -6.70
N GLU A 600 -23.57 18.74 -5.69
CA GLU A 600 -22.17 18.31 -5.85
C GLU A 600 -22.09 16.93 -6.54
N LYS A 601 -21.05 16.76 -7.37
CA LYS A 601 -20.76 15.47 -7.99
C LYS A 601 -20.32 14.44 -6.94
N VAL A 602 -20.97 13.29 -6.92
CA VAL A 602 -20.64 12.17 -6.04
C VAL A 602 -19.84 11.16 -6.83
N ALA A 603 -18.68 10.75 -6.30
CA ALA A 603 -17.88 9.71 -6.92
C ALA A 603 -18.68 8.39 -7.00
N ARG A 604 -18.64 7.72 -8.17
CA ARG A 604 -19.39 6.47 -8.40
C ARG A 604 -19.21 5.44 -7.29
N PRO A 605 -17.99 5.14 -6.79
CA PRO A 605 -17.80 4.20 -5.67
C PRO A 605 -18.49 4.64 -4.37
N ALA A 606 -18.66 5.94 -4.16
CA ALA A 606 -19.38 6.46 -3.00
C ALA A 606 -20.88 6.21 -3.11
N PHE A 607 -21.42 6.43 -4.30
CA PHE A 607 -22.83 6.16 -4.55
C PHE A 607 -23.13 4.66 -4.58
N GLN A 608 -22.21 3.83 -5.10
CA GLN A 608 -22.30 2.36 -5.01
C GLN A 608 -22.44 1.91 -3.55
N ARG A 609 -21.58 2.40 -2.65
CA ARG A 609 -21.67 2.08 -1.22
C ARG A 609 -22.97 2.53 -0.57
N LEU A 610 -23.57 3.63 -1.02
CA LEU A 610 -24.90 4.03 -0.54
C LEU A 610 -25.97 3.05 -1.01
N CYS A 611 -25.90 2.62 -2.27
CA CYS A 611 -26.80 1.59 -2.81
C CYS A 611 -26.60 0.24 -2.08
N GLU A 612 -25.36 -0.15 -1.79
CA GLU A 612 -25.04 -1.37 -1.03
C GLU A 612 -25.56 -1.30 0.42
N LYS A 613 -25.41 -0.17 1.09
CA LYS A 613 -26.01 0.07 2.41
C LYS A 613 -27.54 0.02 2.37
N ALA A 614 -28.13 0.37 1.22
CA ALA A 614 -29.56 0.26 0.99
C ALA A 614 -30.01 -1.15 0.51
N GLY A 615 -29.10 -2.12 0.47
CA GLY A 615 -29.38 -3.51 0.18
C GLY A 615 -29.16 -3.96 -1.25
N ALA A 616 -28.62 -3.11 -2.12
CA ALA A 616 -28.30 -3.49 -3.49
C ALA A 616 -26.98 -4.29 -3.56
N THR A 617 -26.91 -5.18 -4.54
CA THR A 617 -25.65 -5.69 -5.08
C THR A 617 -25.25 -4.82 -6.27
N THR A 618 -24.02 -4.27 -6.25
CA THR A 618 -23.56 -3.43 -7.36
C THR A 618 -22.75 -4.25 -8.36
N ALA A 619 -22.99 -4.04 -9.66
CA ALA A 619 -22.26 -4.68 -10.75
C ALA A 619 -21.67 -3.64 -11.71
N SER A 620 -20.55 -3.99 -12.35
CA SER A 620 -19.83 -3.09 -13.26
C SER A 620 -20.45 -3.04 -14.67
N SER A 621 -21.10 -4.12 -15.10
CA SER A 621 -21.69 -4.25 -16.43
C SER A 621 -23.14 -4.76 -16.38
N VAL A 622 -23.95 -4.29 -17.33
CA VAL A 622 -25.34 -4.76 -17.45
C VAL A 622 -25.35 -6.20 -17.98
N SER A 623 -26.08 -7.08 -17.30
CA SER A 623 -26.26 -8.50 -17.66
C SER A 623 -27.71 -8.90 -17.48
N ALA A 624 -28.06 -10.16 -17.80
CA ALA A 624 -29.39 -10.70 -17.58
C ALA A 624 -29.80 -10.75 -16.10
N ASN A 625 -28.83 -10.71 -15.19
CA ASN A 625 -29.01 -10.68 -13.72
C ASN A 625 -29.06 -9.26 -13.15
N THR A 626 -29.08 -8.23 -13.99
CA THR A 626 -29.17 -6.84 -13.55
C THR A 626 -30.63 -6.43 -13.43
N ASP A 627 -31.06 -5.98 -12.26
CA ASP A 627 -32.43 -5.55 -12.03
C ASP A 627 -32.63 -4.08 -12.41
N MET A 628 -31.59 -3.26 -12.31
CA MET A 628 -31.71 -1.83 -12.51
C MET A 628 -30.41 -1.21 -13.04
N LEU A 629 -30.52 -0.36 -14.07
CA LEU A 629 -29.45 0.54 -14.51
C LEU A 629 -29.74 1.95 -13.97
N ILE A 630 -28.94 2.42 -13.02
CA ILE A 630 -29.05 3.78 -12.46
C ILE A 630 -28.27 4.73 -13.34
N THR A 631 -28.93 5.79 -13.80
CA THR A 631 -28.36 6.76 -14.73
C THR A 631 -28.17 8.12 -14.07
N GLY A 632 -26.97 8.66 -14.17
CA GLY A 632 -26.64 10.05 -13.82
C GLY A 632 -26.62 10.97 -15.04
N ALA A 633 -25.94 12.12 -14.95
CA ALA A 633 -25.73 12.98 -16.08
C ALA A 633 -24.65 12.41 -17.04
N GLU A 634 -24.72 12.82 -18.33
CA GLU A 634 -23.73 12.43 -19.36
C GLU A 634 -23.60 10.91 -19.54
N VAL A 635 -24.71 10.23 -19.76
CA VAL A 635 -24.76 8.76 -19.89
C VAL A 635 -24.20 8.31 -21.25
N GLY A 636 -23.23 7.40 -21.22
CA GLY A 636 -22.71 6.77 -22.44
C GLY A 636 -23.72 5.78 -23.07
N ALA A 637 -23.88 5.82 -24.38
CA ALA A 637 -24.89 5.04 -25.13
C ALA A 637 -24.77 3.51 -24.98
N GLY A 638 -23.59 2.98 -24.61
CA GLY A 638 -23.34 1.53 -24.58
C GLY A 638 -24.11 0.76 -23.50
N LYS A 639 -24.14 1.26 -22.26
CA LYS A 639 -24.82 0.58 -21.14
C LYS A 639 -26.34 0.71 -21.24
N THR A 640 -26.83 1.85 -21.70
CA THR A 640 -28.27 2.08 -21.93
C THR A 640 -28.85 1.20 -23.05
N ALA A 641 -28.16 1.14 -24.19
CA ALA A 641 -28.58 0.24 -25.28
C ALA A 641 -28.56 -1.25 -24.86
N LYS A 642 -27.61 -1.64 -24.00
CA LYS A 642 -27.54 -3.00 -23.47
C LYS A 642 -28.64 -3.27 -22.45
N ALA A 643 -29.01 -2.30 -21.63
CA ALA A 643 -30.13 -2.41 -20.70
C ALA A 643 -31.46 -2.56 -21.44
N GLU A 644 -31.70 -1.74 -22.45
CA GLU A 644 -32.89 -1.85 -23.32
C GLU A 644 -32.99 -3.22 -24.01
N LYS A 645 -31.85 -3.72 -24.55
CA LYS A 645 -31.79 -5.04 -25.21
C LYS A 645 -32.13 -6.19 -24.25
N LEU A 646 -31.78 -6.07 -22.99
CA LEU A 646 -31.97 -7.09 -21.96
C LEU A 646 -33.24 -6.88 -21.13
N GLY A 647 -34.01 -5.81 -21.36
CA GLY A 647 -35.22 -5.48 -20.60
C GLY A 647 -34.95 -5.03 -19.17
N VAL A 648 -33.74 -4.54 -18.90
CA VAL A 648 -33.34 -4.03 -17.57
C VAL A 648 -33.91 -2.63 -17.34
N ALA A 649 -34.55 -2.41 -16.18
CA ALA A 649 -35.11 -1.13 -15.80
C ALA A 649 -34.04 -0.03 -15.77
N VAL A 650 -34.28 1.07 -16.49
CA VAL A 650 -33.38 2.26 -16.44
C VAL A 650 -34.05 3.28 -15.53
N VAL A 651 -33.34 3.65 -14.45
CA VAL A 651 -33.85 4.53 -13.38
C VAL A 651 -32.93 5.75 -13.24
N ASP A 652 -33.54 6.92 -13.10
CA ASP A 652 -32.77 8.14 -12.86
C ASP A 652 -32.16 8.18 -11.44
N GLN A 653 -30.96 8.73 -11.32
CA GLN A 653 -30.29 8.86 -10.01
C GLN A 653 -31.17 9.57 -8.96
N GLY A 654 -31.97 10.54 -9.35
CA GLY A 654 -32.83 11.32 -8.43
C GLY A 654 -33.88 10.45 -7.73
N GLU A 655 -34.43 9.45 -8.41
CA GLU A 655 -35.35 8.49 -7.78
C GLU A 655 -34.63 7.65 -6.73
N VAL A 656 -33.46 7.17 -7.05
CA VAL A 656 -32.64 6.37 -6.12
C VAL A 656 -32.19 7.22 -4.94
N TRP A 657 -31.74 8.45 -5.16
CA TRP A 657 -31.40 9.38 -4.08
C TRP A 657 -32.59 9.62 -3.14
N THR A 658 -33.80 9.79 -3.68
CA THR A 658 -35.00 9.96 -2.87
C THR A 658 -35.24 8.76 -1.94
N GLN A 659 -35.05 7.56 -2.44
CA GLN A 659 -35.17 6.31 -1.65
C GLN A 659 -34.08 6.21 -0.59
N LEU A 660 -32.83 6.54 -0.93
CA LEU A 660 -31.69 6.50 -0.01
C LEU A 660 -31.84 7.50 1.14
N ILE A 661 -32.31 8.71 0.84
CA ILE A 661 -32.55 9.77 1.84
C ILE A 661 -33.72 9.39 2.75
N ALA A 662 -34.83 8.89 2.19
CA ALA A 662 -35.98 8.46 2.96
C ALA A 662 -35.67 7.31 3.92
N ALA A 663 -34.71 6.44 3.55
CA ALA A 663 -34.23 5.33 4.37
C ALA A 663 -33.13 5.72 5.37
N GLY A 664 -32.69 6.99 5.40
CA GLY A 664 -31.61 7.46 6.27
C GLY A 664 -30.23 6.87 5.92
N VAL A 665 -30.05 6.42 4.69
CA VAL A 665 -28.81 5.82 4.21
C VAL A 665 -27.85 6.86 3.64
N ALA A 666 -28.43 7.98 3.12
CA ALA A 666 -27.70 9.05 2.47
C ALA A 666 -27.85 10.40 3.19
#